data_06fe812500a8971363b8ae0357f9e3f7
#
_entry.id   06fe812500a8971363b8ae0357f9e3f7
#
_cell.length_a   1.000
_cell.length_b   1.000
_cell.length_c   1.000
_cell.angle_alpha   90.00
_cell.angle_beta   90.00
_cell.angle_gamma   90.00
#
_symmetry.space_group_name_H-M   'P 1'
#
loop_
_entity.id
_entity.type
_entity.pdbx_description
1 polymer ?
#
loop_
_entity_poly.entity_id
_entity_poly.type
_entity_poly.pdbx_seq_one_letter_code
_entity_poly.pdbx_strand_id
1 'polypeptide(L)'
;MSLKTWTPGLYLEWKNLNYYVPAKEENNYSFWQSCRVQENVKILNNAVLGCSGAGKTTLLAAISQRLRGNLTGDVVVNNVAMERTQMIRISSFLPQFDINVQTFTAYEHLYFMSHFKMHRKATKTQKRRRVNDLLWAVGLRDVAHTRLQHLSGGERKRLSLAEELITDPPFLFCDEPTTGLDSYSAYSVVKTLRHLCTRHRLNLENLTALYGEDNQSSLSIESSPTSSIEMESLNTLTSSEKNVSDNNLKGHHKKAIMCCIHQPTSDIYELFTHIILMDAGRVVYQGRTEEAKDFFTRLGYILPQNCNPADFYLKTISDSHTNRTDGSLIKRKYDYQISGLYGGSWLLPKYYAGDYLSKYKNFENIRWPFQVCLLLKRLITEDLRNMQPGLIGLGLFMVTSVTLAIMYSGTANLTQTSIQDTNGLVFMLSNEIVFTFSYGVAYVFPSALPIMRREVGEATYSLSAYYIAVVLAYLPVAFFKSFLFFSVVYGFIYFERGFILFLSMGLVLSLSAVAATGYGLFISSIFETEKMSTECAAPFDLLFLIFGGAYYNVDSLPFLKYFSLFFYSNEALMYSFWIDVDNIVCSENVEHPCFKNGYEILQHGSYRTDPYTFWFDCIGLLIIAALFNISAFCFIRKYVKRCEAVNGLCTTISPLEFGAYYFY
;
A
#
# COMPACT_ATOMS: atom_id res chain seq x y z
N MET A 1 45.00 -31.69 -15.23
CA MET A 1 43.54 -31.62 -15.49
C MET A 1 42.88 -30.93 -14.31
N SER A 2 42.62 -29.64 -14.38
CA SER A 2 41.97 -28.89 -13.31
C SER A 2 40.46 -29.02 -13.47
N LEU A 3 39.82 -29.69 -12.52
CA LEU A 3 38.37 -29.71 -12.37
C LEU A 3 37.87 -28.30 -12.14
N LYS A 4 37.33 -27.64 -13.18
CA LYS A 4 36.55 -26.41 -13.02
C LYS A 4 35.31 -26.78 -12.21
N THR A 5 35.32 -26.43 -10.94
CA THR A 5 34.15 -26.53 -10.07
C THR A 5 33.08 -25.59 -10.60
N TRP A 6 32.03 -26.15 -11.18
CA TRP A 6 30.81 -25.42 -11.56
C TRP A 6 30.09 -25.02 -10.28
N THR A 7 29.96 -23.69 -10.06
CA THR A 7 29.06 -23.21 -9.01
C THR A 7 27.62 -23.44 -9.46
N PRO A 8 26.79 -24.11 -8.68
CA PRO A 8 25.40 -24.39 -9.06
C PRO A 8 24.61 -23.11 -9.09
N GLY A 9 24.08 -22.76 -10.25
CA GLY A 9 23.15 -21.65 -10.41
C GLY A 9 21.78 -22.00 -9.82
N LEU A 10 21.02 -20.98 -9.38
CA LEU A 10 19.63 -21.16 -9.07
C LEU A 10 18.84 -21.44 -10.35
N TYR A 11 17.96 -22.43 -10.23
CA TYR A 11 17.15 -22.91 -11.34
C TYR A 11 15.67 -22.80 -10.95
N LEU A 12 14.89 -22.07 -11.74
CA LEU A 12 13.46 -21.93 -11.61
C LEU A 12 12.77 -22.60 -12.79
N GLU A 13 11.84 -23.46 -12.50
CA GLU A 13 11.03 -24.20 -13.45
C GLU A 13 9.56 -24.04 -13.11
N TRP A 14 8.70 -23.99 -14.11
CA TRP A 14 7.26 -24.10 -13.91
C TRP A 14 6.68 -25.18 -14.82
N LYS A 15 5.73 -25.95 -14.26
CA LYS A 15 5.13 -27.12 -14.92
C LYS A 15 3.63 -26.96 -14.96
N ASN A 16 3.04 -27.13 -16.15
CA ASN A 16 1.59 -27.12 -16.36
C ASN A 16 0.88 -25.93 -15.70
N LEU A 17 1.51 -24.77 -15.76
CA LEU A 17 0.98 -23.55 -15.13
C LEU A 17 -0.20 -23.04 -15.97
N ASN A 18 -1.43 -23.11 -15.40
CA ASN A 18 -2.63 -22.59 -16.03
C ASN A 18 -3.36 -21.68 -15.06
N TYR A 19 -3.83 -20.56 -15.55
CA TYR A 19 -4.65 -19.62 -14.80
C TYR A 19 -6.01 -19.44 -15.51
N TYR A 20 -7.09 -19.64 -14.77
CA TYR A 20 -8.45 -19.56 -15.27
C TYR A 20 -9.11 -18.27 -14.76
N VAL A 21 -9.53 -17.41 -15.68
CA VAL A 21 -10.31 -16.21 -15.38
C VAL A 21 -11.77 -16.53 -15.64
N PRO A 22 -12.71 -16.29 -14.70
CA PRO A 22 -14.14 -16.44 -15.00
C PRO A 22 -14.52 -15.44 -16.10
N ALA A 23 -15.15 -15.93 -17.16
CA ALA A 23 -15.67 -15.09 -18.23
C ALA A 23 -16.78 -14.20 -17.66
N LYS A 24 -16.80 -12.89 -18.00
CA LYS A 24 -17.96 -12.04 -17.81
C LYS A 24 -19.08 -12.59 -18.70
N GLU A 25 -20.27 -12.75 -18.14
CA GLU A 25 -21.49 -13.09 -18.85
C GLU A 25 -21.91 -11.92 -19.76
N GLU A 26 -21.26 -11.79 -20.90
CA GLU A 26 -21.82 -11.09 -22.06
C GLU A 26 -21.54 -11.93 -23.31
N ASN A 27 -22.61 -12.55 -23.81
CA ASN A 27 -22.65 -13.41 -25.00
C ASN A 27 -21.90 -14.75 -24.90
N ASN A 28 -22.63 -15.80 -24.66
CA ASN A 28 -22.50 -17.23 -24.93
C ASN A 28 -21.23 -17.81 -25.62
N TYR A 29 -20.05 -17.30 -25.31
CA TYR A 29 -18.78 -17.92 -25.64
C TYR A 29 -17.96 -18.09 -24.38
N SER A 30 -17.94 -19.30 -23.82
CA SER A 30 -17.04 -19.72 -22.77
C SER A 30 -15.60 -19.70 -23.29
N PHE A 31 -14.92 -18.57 -23.17
CA PHE A 31 -13.52 -18.46 -23.54
C PHE A 31 -12.64 -18.86 -22.33
N TRP A 32 -12.34 -20.14 -22.24
CA TRP A 32 -11.33 -20.66 -21.31
C TRP A 32 -9.94 -20.33 -21.84
N GLN A 33 -9.35 -19.24 -21.39
CA GLN A 33 -7.96 -18.92 -21.70
C GLN A 33 -7.04 -19.70 -20.77
N SER A 34 -6.52 -20.81 -21.24
CA SER A 34 -5.52 -21.61 -20.55
C SER A 34 -4.13 -21.19 -21.02
N CYS A 35 -3.36 -20.51 -20.16
CA CYS A 35 -1.93 -20.34 -20.37
C CYS A 35 -1.23 -21.67 -20.05
N ARG A 36 -1.05 -22.50 -21.08
CA ARG A 36 -0.31 -23.77 -20.94
C ARG A 36 1.16 -23.48 -21.21
N VAL A 37 1.97 -23.41 -20.15
CA VAL A 37 3.42 -23.29 -20.28
C VAL A 37 4.05 -24.50 -19.65
N GLN A 38 4.53 -25.41 -20.51
CA GLN A 38 5.27 -26.60 -20.10
C GLN A 38 6.73 -26.34 -20.46
N GLU A 39 7.61 -25.90 -19.53
CA GLU A 39 9.03 -25.86 -19.87
C GLU A 39 9.97 -25.58 -18.69
N ASN A 40 11.18 -26.16 -18.81
CA ASN A 40 12.31 -25.97 -17.93
C ASN A 40 13.10 -24.74 -18.39
N VAL A 41 13.11 -23.67 -17.61
CA VAL A 41 13.77 -22.43 -17.98
C VAL A 41 14.92 -22.11 -17.04
N LYS A 42 16.10 -21.94 -17.62
CA LYS A 42 17.26 -21.39 -16.91
C LYS A 42 17.15 -19.86 -16.94
N ILE A 43 16.72 -19.25 -15.85
CA ILE A 43 16.52 -17.80 -15.77
C ILE A 43 17.85 -17.10 -15.49
N LEU A 44 18.36 -16.38 -16.49
CA LEU A 44 19.47 -15.45 -16.40
C LEU A 44 19.07 -14.21 -17.17
N ASN A 45 18.41 -13.20 -16.63
CA ASN A 45 18.06 -11.99 -17.33
C ASN A 45 17.10 -12.19 -18.54
N ASN A 46 15.84 -12.49 -18.28
CA ASN A 46 14.81 -12.75 -19.28
C ASN A 46 13.89 -11.55 -19.48
N ALA A 47 13.60 -11.21 -20.73
CA ALA A 47 12.52 -10.29 -21.08
C ALA A 47 11.27 -11.06 -21.53
N VAL A 48 10.11 -10.73 -20.98
CA VAL A 48 8.79 -11.19 -21.44
C VAL A 48 8.19 -10.10 -22.30
N LEU A 49 8.04 -10.39 -23.59
CA LEU A 49 7.53 -9.46 -24.60
C LEU A 49 6.18 -9.96 -25.14
N GLY A 50 5.32 -9.06 -25.53
CA GLY A 50 4.01 -9.38 -26.08
C GLY A 50 3.15 -8.14 -26.24
N CYS A 51 2.13 -8.20 -27.06
CA CYS A 51 1.16 -7.13 -27.23
C CYS A 51 0.43 -6.81 -25.93
N SER A 52 -0.25 -5.66 -25.87
CA SER A 52 -1.13 -5.35 -24.75
C SER A 52 -2.19 -6.44 -24.61
N GLY A 53 -2.46 -6.92 -23.40
CA GLY A 53 -3.39 -8.03 -23.16
C GLY A 53 -2.85 -9.43 -23.44
N ALA A 54 -1.59 -9.60 -23.89
CA ALA A 54 -0.99 -10.91 -24.14
C ALA A 54 -0.79 -11.78 -22.89
N GLY A 55 -1.04 -11.26 -21.68
CA GLY A 55 -0.91 -12.00 -20.41
C GLY A 55 0.46 -11.94 -19.75
N LYS A 56 1.34 -10.97 -20.11
CA LYS A 56 2.69 -10.82 -19.57
C LYS A 56 2.72 -10.68 -18.04
N THR A 57 1.98 -9.70 -17.50
CA THR A 57 1.84 -9.44 -16.07
C THR A 57 1.26 -10.65 -15.34
N THR A 58 0.27 -11.31 -15.94
CA THR A 58 -0.36 -12.52 -15.40
C THR A 58 0.65 -13.66 -15.27
N LEU A 59 1.46 -13.88 -16.30
CA LEU A 59 2.51 -14.91 -16.28
C LEU A 59 3.54 -14.61 -15.18
N LEU A 60 4.00 -13.35 -15.08
CA LEU A 60 4.98 -12.94 -14.08
C LEU A 60 4.43 -13.12 -12.65
N ALA A 61 3.18 -12.71 -12.42
CA ALA A 61 2.49 -12.86 -11.15
C ALA A 61 2.23 -14.32 -10.79
N ALA A 62 1.93 -15.19 -11.79
CA ALA A 62 1.75 -16.62 -11.60
C ALA A 62 3.06 -17.33 -11.23
N ILE A 63 4.15 -17.06 -11.95
CA ILE A 63 5.48 -17.66 -11.68
C ILE A 63 6.01 -17.19 -10.32
N SER A 64 5.82 -15.91 -9.96
CA SER A 64 6.20 -15.38 -8.64
C SER A 64 5.27 -15.81 -7.52
N GLN A 65 4.22 -16.59 -7.83
CA GLN A 65 3.15 -17.02 -6.92
C GLN A 65 2.45 -15.88 -6.17
N ARG A 66 2.43 -14.68 -6.74
CA ARG A 66 1.68 -13.54 -6.22
C ARG A 66 0.24 -13.53 -6.72
N LEU A 67 -0.04 -14.23 -7.79
CA LEU A 67 -1.40 -14.45 -8.29
C LEU A 67 -2.14 -15.43 -7.38
N ARG A 68 -3.36 -15.08 -6.98
CA ARG A 68 -4.29 -15.98 -6.26
C ARG A 68 -5.50 -16.26 -7.14
N GLY A 69 -6.16 -17.38 -6.92
CA GLY A 69 -7.33 -17.81 -7.67
C GLY A 69 -7.14 -19.21 -8.26
N ASN A 70 -7.74 -19.47 -9.40
CA ASN A 70 -7.72 -20.78 -10.06
C ASN A 70 -6.39 -21.01 -10.81
N LEU A 71 -5.27 -20.93 -10.08
CA LEU A 71 -3.94 -21.26 -10.59
C LEU A 71 -3.69 -22.76 -10.38
N THR A 72 -3.39 -23.49 -11.45
CA THR A 72 -3.00 -24.89 -11.40
C THR A 72 -1.59 -25.06 -11.95
N GLY A 73 -0.90 -26.11 -11.51
CA GLY A 73 0.51 -26.37 -11.87
C GLY A 73 1.46 -26.00 -10.75
N ASP A 74 2.74 -26.32 -10.95
CA ASP A 74 3.78 -26.20 -9.96
C ASP A 74 4.87 -25.24 -10.38
N VAL A 75 5.36 -24.45 -9.43
CA VAL A 75 6.59 -23.66 -9.56
C VAL A 75 7.67 -24.36 -8.72
N VAL A 76 8.75 -24.71 -9.37
CA VAL A 76 9.82 -25.54 -8.81
C VAL A 76 11.14 -24.76 -8.81
N VAL A 77 11.84 -24.73 -7.68
CA VAL A 77 13.17 -24.13 -7.57
C VAL A 77 14.16 -25.24 -7.20
N ASN A 78 15.15 -25.47 -8.06
CA ASN A 78 16.15 -26.55 -7.88
C ASN A 78 15.51 -27.90 -7.53
N ASN A 79 14.50 -28.32 -8.30
CA ASN A 79 13.72 -29.57 -8.12
C ASN A 79 12.86 -29.64 -6.85
N VAL A 80 12.66 -28.54 -6.11
CA VAL A 80 11.75 -28.46 -4.96
C VAL A 80 10.54 -27.62 -5.34
N ALA A 81 9.34 -28.18 -5.24
CA ALA A 81 8.11 -27.43 -5.42
C ALA A 81 8.00 -26.35 -4.34
N MET A 82 7.71 -25.12 -4.76
CA MET A 82 7.64 -23.96 -3.90
C MET A 82 6.22 -23.67 -3.49
N GLU A 83 5.99 -23.54 -2.20
CA GLU A 83 4.79 -22.94 -1.69
C GLU A 83 4.85 -21.41 -1.84
N ARG A 84 3.68 -20.77 -1.95
CA ARG A 84 3.55 -19.31 -2.06
C ARG A 84 4.38 -18.54 -1.02
N THR A 85 4.29 -18.93 0.25
CA THR A 85 5.01 -18.28 1.35
C THR A 85 6.52 -18.36 1.19
N GLN A 86 7.01 -19.46 0.66
CA GLN A 86 8.43 -19.68 0.39
C GLN A 86 8.88 -18.86 -0.81
N MET A 87 8.08 -18.85 -1.90
CA MET A 87 8.40 -18.10 -3.12
C MET A 87 8.44 -16.58 -2.86
N ILE A 88 7.50 -16.03 -2.09
CA ILE A 88 7.49 -14.61 -1.69
C ILE A 88 8.76 -14.25 -0.89
N ARG A 89 9.27 -15.15 -0.07
CA ARG A 89 10.49 -14.90 0.72
C ARG A 89 11.79 -14.91 -0.09
N ILE A 90 11.86 -15.72 -1.14
CA ILE A 90 13.06 -15.84 -1.99
C ILE A 90 13.00 -14.95 -3.23
N SER A 91 11.87 -14.27 -3.47
CA SER A 91 11.68 -13.41 -4.63
C SER A 91 11.16 -12.04 -4.25
N SER A 92 11.53 -11.03 -5.04
CA SER A 92 10.92 -9.71 -5.00
C SER A 92 10.17 -9.42 -6.29
N PHE A 93 9.17 -8.56 -6.20
CA PHE A 93 8.33 -8.17 -7.32
C PHE A 93 8.25 -6.64 -7.42
N LEU A 94 8.76 -6.10 -8.51
CA LEU A 94 8.68 -4.68 -8.83
C LEU A 94 7.39 -4.44 -9.63
N PRO A 95 6.40 -3.72 -9.10
CA PRO A 95 5.14 -3.46 -9.79
C PRO A 95 5.29 -2.38 -10.86
N GLN A 96 4.31 -2.32 -11.77
CA GLN A 96 4.25 -1.31 -12.84
C GLN A 96 4.13 0.11 -12.27
N PHE A 97 3.27 0.33 -11.27
CA PHE A 97 3.04 1.63 -10.64
C PHE A 97 3.74 1.74 -9.28
N ASP A 98 4.40 2.87 -9.06
CA ASP A 98 5.12 3.17 -7.82
C ASP A 98 4.17 3.86 -6.83
N ILE A 99 3.57 3.08 -5.93
CA ILE A 99 2.64 3.56 -4.90
C ILE A 99 3.41 3.65 -3.58
N ASN A 100 3.93 4.84 -3.24
CA ASN A 100 4.74 5.08 -2.05
C ASN A 100 4.26 6.31 -1.28
N VAL A 101 4.61 6.39 0.01
CA VAL A 101 4.35 7.57 0.85
C VAL A 101 5.15 8.76 0.35
N GLN A 102 4.47 9.76 -0.21
CA GLN A 102 5.08 10.88 -0.95
C GLN A 102 5.86 11.86 -0.06
N THR A 103 5.55 11.92 1.24
CA THR A 103 6.12 12.88 2.20
C THR A 103 7.50 12.49 2.72
N PHE A 104 7.88 11.22 2.55
CA PHE A 104 9.20 10.72 3.00
C PHE A 104 10.30 11.09 2.00
N THR A 105 11.53 11.22 2.50
CA THR A 105 12.72 11.28 1.64
C THR A 105 13.09 9.88 1.14
N ALA A 106 13.84 9.80 0.04
CA ALA A 106 14.30 8.50 -0.50
C ALA A 106 15.05 7.67 0.54
N TYR A 107 15.93 8.29 1.33
CA TYR A 107 16.64 7.64 2.41
C TYR A 107 15.70 7.14 3.51
N GLU A 108 14.76 7.98 3.97
CA GLU A 108 13.83 7.62 5.04
C GLU A 108 12.91 6.48 4.64
N HIS A 109 12.42 6.49 3.40
CA HIS A 109 11.59 5.43 2.86
C HIS A 109 12.34 4.08 2.88
N LEU A 110 13.54 4.01 2.31
CA LEU A 110 14.34 2.77 2.32
C LEU A 110 14.73 2.37 3.74
N TYR A 111 15.06 3.32 4.62
CA TYR A 111 15.39 3.02 6.01
C TYR A 111 14.19 2.47 6.78
N PHE A 112 12.99 3.02 6.55
CA PHE A 112 11.76 2.49 7.11
C PHE A 112 11.49 1.06 6.60
N MET A 113 11.56 0.83 5.29
CA MET A 113 11.35 -0.49 4.69
C MET A 113 12.41 -1.51 5.15
N SER A 114 13.65 -1.06 5.42
CA SER A 114 14.71 -1.94 5.95
C SER A 114 14.37 -2.55 7.31
N HIS A 115 13.51 -1.90 8.11
CA HIS A 115 13.07 -2.48 9.38
C HIS A 115 12.18 -3.69 9.19
N PHE A 116 11.38 -3.75 8.15
CA PHE A 116 10.48 -4.86 7.85
C PHE A 116 11.14 -5.93 6.95
N LYS A 117 11.87 -5.49 5.91
CA LYS A 117 12.45 -6.38 4.90
C LYS A 117 13.79 -7.01 5.34
N MET A 118 14.50 -6.50 6.38
CA MET A 118 15.73 -7.10 6.92
C MET A 118 15.44 -7.95 8.16
N HIS A 119 16.33 -8.94 8.40
CA HIS A 119 16.22 -9.83 9.56
C HIS A 119 16.13 -9.05 10.88
N ARG A 120 15.29 -9.52 11.83
CA ARG A 120 15.03 -8.85 13.12
C ARG A 120 16.30 -8.52 13.92
N LYS A 121 17.32 -9.40 13.85
CA LYS A 121 18.60 -9.22 14.57
C LYS A 121 19.54 -8.19 13.90
N ALA A 122 19.20 -7.67 12.71
CA ALA A 122 20.03 -6.67 12.03
C ALA A 122 20.10 -5.37 12.84
N THR A 123 21.32 -4.92 13.11
CA THR A 123 21.60 -3.70 13.88
C THR A 123 21.20 -2.44 13.09
N LYS A 124 20.99 -1.32 13.80
CA LYS A 124 20.70 -0.02 13.15
C LYS A 124 21.81 0.38 12.18
N THR A 125 23.07 0.11 12.52
CA THR A 125 24.23 0.38 11.66
C THR A 125 24.22 -0.45 10.39
N GLN A 126 23.93 -1.74 10.48
CA GLN A 126 23.80 -2.60 9.31
C GLN A 126 22.66 -2.16 8.36
N LYS A 127 21.52 -1.74 8.93
CA LYS A 127 20.39 -1.21 8.13
C LYS A 127 20.78 0.08 7.41
N ARG A 128 21.42 1.03 8.11
CA ARG A 128 21.89 2.29 7.53
C ARG A 128 22.91 2.04 6.42
N ARG A 129 23.90 1.15 6.67
CA ARG A 129 24.90 0.79 5.65
C ARG A 129 24.20 0.19 4.43
N ARG A 130 23.28 -0.76 4.59
CA ARG A 130 22.56 -1.37 3.47
C ARG A 130 21.77 -0.34 2.65
N VAL A 131 21.10 0.62 3.30
CA VAL A 131 20.36 1.68 2.62
C VAL A 131 21.29 2.58 1.82
N ASN A 132 22.41 3.00 2.40
CA ASN A 132 23.40 3.82 1.70
C ASN A 132 24.00 3.07 0.50
N ASP A 133 24.35 1.78 0.67
CA ASP A 133 24.87 0.95 -0.40
C ASP A 133 23.87 0.82 -1.56
N LEU A 134 22.57 0.70 -1.26
CA LEU A 134 21.52 0.62 -2.27
C LEU A 134 21.30 1.95 -3.00
N LEU A 135 21.20 3.06 -2.26
CA LEU A 135 21.07 4.40 -2.86
C LEU A 135 22.23 4.70 -3.82
N TRP A 136 23.43 4.28 -3.43
CA TRP A 136 24.60 4.42 -4.27
C TRP A 136 24.52 3.50 -5.51
N ALA A 137 24.12 2.23 -5.33
CA ALA A 137 24.03 1.23 -6.40
C ALA A 137 23.00 1.57 -7.49
N VAL A 138 21.93 2.29 -7.14
CA VAL A 138 20.90 2.72 -8.10
C VAL A 138 21.08 4.17 -8.58
N GLY A 139 22.18 4.86 -8.17
CA GLY A 139 22.47 6.24 -8.58
C GLY A 139 21.50 7.27 -7.99
N LEU A 140 21.10 7.11 -6.72
CA LEU A 140 20.20 8.04 -6.00
C LEU A 140 20.87 8.73 -4.82
N ARG A 141 22.21 8.74 -4.75
CA ARG A 141 22.94 9.33 -3.63
C ARG A 141 22.66 10.83 -3.48
N ASP A 142 22.68 11.56 -4.59
CA ASP A 142 22.53 13.02 -4.58
C ASP A 142 21.12 13.48 -4.21
N VAL A 143 20.12 12.64 -4.50
CA VAL A 143 18.70 12.88 -4.18
C VAL A 143 18.20 12.08 -2.95
N ALA A 144 19.12 11.53 -2.14
CA ALA A 144 18.77 10.70 -0.98
C ALA A 144 17.87 11.43 0.03
N HIS A 145 18.05 12.73 0.19
CA HIS A 145 17.26 13.57 1.12
C HIS A 145 16.13 14.35 0.44
N THR A 146 15.90 14.12 -0.86
CA THR A 146 14.76 14.69 -1.58
C THR A 146 13.49 13.90 -1.26
N ARG A 147 12.35 14.60 -1.06
CA ARG A 147 11.04 13.95 -0.83
C ARG A 147 10.59 13.23 -2.10
N LEU A 148 9.87 12.10 -1.94
CA LEU A 148 9.42 11.26 -3.04
C LEU A 148 8.52 12.01 -4.04
N GLN A 149 7.73 12.96 -3.56
CA GLN A 149 6.88 13.79 -4.43
C GLN A 149 7.67 14.65 -5.45
N HIS A 150 8.93 14.97 -5.14
CA HIS A 150 9.80 15.80 -5.99
C HIS A 150 10.78 14.99 -6.84
N LEU A 151 10.79 13.66 -6.71
CA LEU A 151 11.61 12.80 -7.55
C LEU A 151 11.03 12.70 -8.96
N SER A 152 11.90 12.66 -9.97
CA SER A 152 11.52 12.31 -11.34
C SER A 152 10.96 10.88 -11.44
N GLY A 153 10.24 10.58 -12.52
CA GLY A 153 9.72 9.23 -12.75
C GLY A 153 10.80 8.15 -12.72
N GLY A 154 11.96 8.41 -13.36
CA GLY A 154 13.10 7.51 -13.37
C GLY A 154 13.72 7.30 -12.00
N GLU A 155 13.85 8.37 -11.19
CA GLU A 155 14.36 8.27 -9.82
C GLU A 155 13.41 7.49 -8.92
N ARG A 156 12.09 7.71 -9.02
CA ARG A 156 11.08 6.92 -8.30
C ARG A 156 11.18 5.45 -8.65
N LYS A 157 11.34 5.11 -9.93
CA LYS A 157 11.46 3.71 -10.37
C LYS A 157 12.73 3.05 -9.84
N ARG A 158 13.87 3.79 -9.85
CA ARG A 158 15.12 3.31 -9.25
C ARG A 158 14.99 3.15 -7.73
N LEU A 159 14.23 4.02 -7.05
CA LEU A 159 13.95 3.88 -5.62
C LEU A 159 13.12 2.63 -5.32
N SER A 160 12.06 2.37 -6.10
CA SER A 160 11.26 1.15 -5.96
C SER A 160 12.10 -0.11 -6.22
N LEU A 161 13.03 -0.06 -7.18
CA LEU A 161 14.01 -1.13 -7.39
C LEU A 161 14.93 -1.30 -6.18
N ALA A 162 15.44 -0.21 -5.58
CA ALA A 162 16.28 -0.28 -4.38
C ALA A 162 15.51 -0.88 -3.19
N GLU A 163 14.22 -0.56 -3.05
CA GLU A 163 13.35 -1.15 -2.03
C GLU A 163 13.27 -2.67 -2.16
N GLU A 164 13.06 -3.18 -3.38
CA GLU A 164 12.99 -4.62 -3.63
C GLU A 164 14.34 -5.34 -3.44
N LEU A 165 15.44 -4.61 -3.56
CA LEU A 165 16.79 -5.14 -3.34
C LEU A 165 17.24 -5.14 -1.87
N ILE A 166 16.47 -4.61 -0.92
CA ILE A 166 16.83 -4.58 0.51
C ILE A 166 17.15 -6.00 1.03
N THR A 167 16.33 -6.97 0.66
CA THR A 167 16.47 -8.38 1.08
C THR A 167 17.55 -9.15 0.31
N ASP A 168 18.12 -8.55 -0.74
CA ASP A 168 19.02 -9.21 -1.66
C ASP A 168 18.45 -10.51 -2.26
N PRO A 169 17.26 -10.48 -2.88
CA PRO A 169 16.55 -11.66 -3.32
C PRO A 169 17.29 -12.33 -4.48
N PRO A 170 17.27 -13.68 -4.55
CA PRO A 170 17.83 -14.44 -5.67
C PRO A 170 16.99 -14.31 -6.95
N PHE A 171 15.67 -14.11 -6.83
CA PHE A 171 14.75 -13.89 -7.95
C PHE A 171 14.15 -12.50 -7.87
N LEU A 172 14.20 -11.77 -8.99
CA LEU A 172 13.57 -10.46 -9.13
C LEU A 172 12.65 -10.47 -10.35
N PHE A 173 11.38 -10.21 -10.11
CA PHE A 173 10.35 -10.08 -11.12
C PHE A 173 10.01 -8.60 -11.29
N CYS A 174 10.09 -8.06 -12.51
CA CYS A 174 9.82 -6.66 -12.80
C CYS A 174 8.68 -6.55 -13.81
N ASP A 175 7.59 -5.92 -13.42
CA ASP A 175 6.47 -5.67 -14.31
C ASP A 175 6.60 -4.25 -14.88
N GLU A 176 6.87 -4.18 -16.18
CA GLU A 176 7.05 -2.94 -16.95
C GLU A 176 7.95 -1.88 -16.27
N PRO A 177 9.23 -2.19 -15.94
CA PRO A 177 10.10 -1.29 -15.20
C PRO A 177 10.49 -0.02 -16.00
N THR A 178 10.16 0.04 -17.28
CA THR A 178 10.48 1.14 -18.20
C THR A 178 9.30 2.02 -18.57
N THR A 179 8.09 1.66 -18.20
CA THR A 179 6.87 2.41 -18.54
C THR A 179 6.85 3.78 -17.87
N GLY A 180 6.56 4.82 -18.67
CA GLY A 180 6.51 6.21 -18.21
C GLY A 180 7.89 6.86 -18.05
N LEU A 181 8.98 6.23 -18.55
CA LEU A 181 10.32 6.76 -18.56
C LEU A 181 10.73 7.22 -19.96
N ASP A 182 11.58 8.25 -20.02
CA ASP A 182 12.31 8.60 -21.24
C ASP A 182 13.31 7.49 -21.61
N SER A 183 13.75 7.46 -22.87
CA SER A 183 14.60 6.39 -23.41
C SER A 183 15.91 6.22 -22.64
N TYR A 184 16.53 7.32 -22.18
CA TYR A 184 17.78 7.27 -21.42
C TYR A 184 17.56 6.68 -20.02
N SER A 185 16.53 7.14 -19.31
CA SER A 185 16.18 6.61 -17.99
C SER A 185 15.77 5.14 -18.06
N ALA A 186 15.01 4.74 -19.08
CA ALA A 186 14.63 3.34 -19.33
C ALA A 186 15.87 2.46 -19.55
N TYR A 187 16.80 2.88 -20.42
CA TYR A 187 18.05 2.19 -20.65
C TYR A 187 18.88 2.08 -19.36
N SER A 188 19.01 3.16 -18.59
CA SER A 188 19.73 3.18 -17.31
C SER A 188 19.19 2.17 -16.30
N VAL A 189 17.85 2.09 -16.15
CA VAL A 189 17.19 1.11 -15.27
C VAL A 189 17.51 -0.32 -15.71
N VAL A 190 17.35 -0.64 -17.00
CA VAL A 190 17.61 -2.01 -17.51
C VAL A 190 19.09 -2.36 -17.44
N LYS A 191 20.00 -1.40 -17.70
CA LYS A 191 21.46 -1.56 -17.52
C LYS A 191 21.79 -1.90 -16.06
N THR A 192 21.15 -1.21 -15.08
CA THR A 192 21.30 -1.53 -13.65
C THR A 192 20.84 -2.95 -13.34
N LEU A 193 19.69 -3.37 -13.87
CA LEU A 193 19.18 -4.75 -13.72
C LEU A 193 20.16 -5.78 -14.30
N ARG A 194 20.73 -5.54 -15.50
CA ARG A 194 21.75 -6.41 -16.10
C ARG A 194 22.99 -6.52 -15.23
N HIS A 195 23.47 -5.43 -14.64
CA HIS A 195 24.62 -5.47 -13.73
C HIS A 195 24.34 -6.30 -12.46
N LEU A 196 23.12 -6.23 -11.94
CA LEU A 196 22.72 -7.07 -10.79
C LEU A 196 22.75 -8.58 -11.11
N CYS A 197 22.50 -8.98 -12.36
CA CYS A 197 22.61 -10.38 -12.80
C CYS A 197 24.05 -10.87 -12.90
N THR A 198 24.97 -9.99 -13.31
CA THR A 198 26.33 -10.39 -13.69
C THR A 198 27.32 -10.37 -12.53
N ARG A 199 27.06 -9.61 -11.46
CA ARG A 199 27.96 -9.39 -10.35
C ARG A 199 27.60 -10.21 -9.11
N HIS A 200 28.64 -10.78 -8.48
CA HIS A 200 28.53 -11.66 -7.32
C HIS A 200 28.17 -10.97 -5.99
N ARG A 201 28.41 -9.68 -5.89
CA ARG A 201 28.12 -8.81 -4.74
C ARG A 201 28.10 -7.37 -5.23
N LEU A 202 27.29 -6.54 -4.63
CA LEU A 202 27.40 -5.08 -4.79
C LEU A 202 28.74 -4.65 -4.14
N ASN A 203 29.87 -4.90 -4.83
CA ASN A 203 31.15 -4.30 -4.45
C ASN A 203 31.15 -2.86 -4.95
N LEU A 204 31.12 -1.93 -3.99
CA LEU A 204 31.03 -0.49 -4.23
C LEU A 204 32.10 0.04 -5.17
N GLU A 205 33.34 -0.50 -5.11
CA GLU A 205 34.49 0.01 -5.85
C GLU A 205 34.37 -0.05 -7.39
N ASN A 206 33.48 -0.89 -7.90
CA ASN A 206 33.30 -1.07 -9.35
C ASN A 206 32.07 -0.37 -9.92
N LEU A 207 31.22 0.24 -9.08
CA LEU A 207 30.07 1.03 -9.52
C LEU A 207 30.43 2.50 -9.74
N THR A 208 31.49 3.00 -9.09
CA THR A 208 32.06 4.32 -9.35
C THR A 208 32.51 4.49 -10.80
N ALA A 209 33.04 3.44 -11.42
CA ALA A 209 33.45 3.46 -12.83
C ALA A 209 32.28 3.58 -13.83
N LEU A 210 31.07 3.26 -13.44
CA LEU A 210 29.88 3.29 -14.31
C LEU A 210 29.14 4.63 -14.31
N TYR A 211 29.23 5.37 -13.21
CA TYR A 211 28.58 6.68 -13.06
C TYR A 211 29.58 7.83 -12.99
N GLY A 212 30.89 7.53 -12.99
CA GLY A 212 31.98 8.53 -12.89
C GLY A 212 32.51 9.07 -14.20
N GLU A 213 32.19 8.45 -15.34
CA GLU A 213 32.74 8.91 -16.63
C GLU A 213 31.98 10.10 -17.26
N ASP A 214 30.69 10.31 -16.85
CA ASP A 214 29.88 11.38 -17.46
C ASP A 214 29.92 12.73 -16.71
N ASN A 215 30.63 12.86 -15.57
CA ASN A 215 30.62 14.09 -14.75
C ASN A 215 31.98 14.81 -14.64
N GLN A 216 32.97 14.52 -15.49
CA GLN A 216 34.27 15.24 -15.45
C GLN A 216 34.33 16.54 -16.27
N SER A 217 33.24 17.08 -16.78
CA SER A 217 33.26 18.29 -17.60
C SER A 217 32.72 19.56 -16.92
N SER A 218 32.66 19.67 -15.62
CA SER A 218 32.47 20.98 -14.96
C SER A 218 32.75 20.90 -13.47
N LEU A 219 33.95 21.20 -13.02
CA LEU A 219 34.25 21.93 -11.78
C LEU A 219 35.76 22.03 -11.57
N SER A 220 36.35 23.02 -12.17
CA SER A 220 37.62 23.63 -11.74
C SER A 220 37.28 24.49 -10.50
N ILE A 221 37.59 24.05 -9.32
CA ILE A 221 37.68 24.87 -8.11
C ILE A 221 39.01 24.55 -7.43
N GLU A 222 39.70 25.62 -7.20
CA GLU A 222 41.06 25.80 -6.69
C GLU A 222 41.36 24.99 -5.41
N SER A 223 42.50 24.34 -5.46
CA SER A 223 43.13 23.67 -4.32
C SER A 223 43.92 24.67 -3.48
N SER A 224 43.67 24.74 -2.21
CA SER A 224 44.63 25.20 -1.21
C SER A 224 45.12 24.02 -0.36
N PRO A 225 46.43 23.94 -0.05
CA PRO A 225 47.04 22.75 0.50
C PRO A 225 47.14 22.85 2.04
N THR A 226 46.59 21.88 2.76
CA THR A 226 47.06 21.61 4.14
C THR A 226 46.76 20.16 4.57
N SER A 227 47.85 19.58 5.09
CA SER A 227 47.98 18.40 5.97
C SER A 227 48.01 17.01 5.34
N SER A 228 49.22 16.63 5.00
CA SER A 228 49.74 15.31 4.65
C SER A 228 50.13 14.45 5.85
N ILE A 229 49.20 14.09 6.76
CA ILE A 229 49.55 13.24 7.93
C ILE A 229 48.62 12.07 8.18
N GLU A 230 47.49 11.91 7.49
CA GLU A 230 46.54 10.81 7.78
C GLU A 230 46.44 9.69 6.74
N MET A 231 47.31 9.66 5.74
CA MET A 231 47.26 8.66 4.66
C MET A 231 48.09 7.39 4.88
N GLU A 232 49.00 7.37 5.84
CA GLU A 232 49.84 6.18 6.12
C GLU A 232 49.23 5.18 7.08
N SER A 233 48.24 5.55 7.89
CA SER A 233 47.62 4.62 8.80
C SER A 233 46.46 3.78 8.19
N LEU A 234 46.00 4.12 6.99
CA LEU A 234 44.92 3.37 6.32
C LEU A 234 45.44 2.21 5.44
N ASN A 235 46.70 2.29 4.99
CA ASN A 235 47.29 1.24 4.14
C ASN A 235 47.82 0.04 4.91
N THR A 236 48.03 0.15 6.22
CA THR A 236 48.49 -0.96 7.07
C THR A 236 47.36 -1.84 7.58
N LEU A 237 46.11 -1.37 7.56
CA LEU A 237 44.93 -2.17 7.94
C LEU A 237 44.39 -3.04 6.80
N THR A 238 44.73 -2.74 5.54
CA THR A 238 44.23 -3.50 4.39
C THR A 238 45.09 -4.72 4.05
N SER A 239 46.30 -4.83 4.58
CA SER A 239 47.20 -5.97 4.32
C SER A 239 47.07 -7.13 5.31
N SER A 240 46.48 -6.91 6.50
CA SER A 240 46.28 -7.97 7.51
C SER A 240 44.94 -8.69 7.38
N GLU A 241 43.94 -8.12 6.71
CA GLU A 241 42.64 -8.79 6.52
C GLU A 241 42.56 -9.68 5.27
N LYS A 242 43.57 -9.64 4.40
CA LYS A 242 43.58 -10.47 3.15
C LYS A 242 43.86 -11.94 3.34
N ASN A 243 44.32 -12.40 4.50
CA ASN A 243 44.77 -13.78 4.65
C ASN A 243 43.91 -14.67 5.54
N VAL A 244 42.78 -14.22 6.08
CA VAL A 244 41.99 -15.06 7.04
C VAL A 244 40.58 -15.43 6.56
N SER A 245 40.09 -14.91 5.45
CA SER A 245 38.67 -15.12 5.07
C SER A 245 38.39 -15.79 3.73
N ASP A 246 39.41 -16.24 2.98
CA ASP A 246 39.19 -16.76 1.62
C ASP A 246 38.82 -18.26 1.52
N ASN A 247 38.80 -19.00 2.64
CA ASN A 247 38.56 -20.46 2.60
C ASN A 247 37.12 -20.90 2.94
N ASN A 248 36.18 -20.05 3.30
CA ASN A 248 34.82 -20.46 3.72
C ASN A 248 33.65 -19.85 2.94
N LEU A 249 33.84 -19.20 1.79
CA LEU A 249 32.76 -18.60 0.99
C LEU A 249 32.72 -19.15 -0.45
N LYS A 250 32.66 -20.47 -0.58
CA LYS A 250 32.31 -21.15 -1.84
C LYS A 250 30.78 -21.26 -1.98
N GLY A 251 30.13 -20.21 -2.49
CA GLY A 251 28.68 -20.23 -2.73
C GLY A 251 28.17 -18.93 -3.35
N HIS A 252 28.77 -18.50 -4.43
CA HIS A 252 28.38 -17.26 -5.12
C HIS A 252 27.21 -17.54 -6.09
N HIS A 253 25.99 -17.13 -5.70
CA HIS A 253 24.80 -17.30 -6.53
C HIS A 253 24.52 -16.05 -7.36
N LYS A 254 24.37 -16.23 -8.68
CA LYS A 254 23.92 -15.20 -9.60
C LYS A 254 22.43 -14.94 -9.38
N LYS A 255 22.00 -13.65 -9.49
CA LYS A 255 20.58 -13.29 -9.45
C LYS A 255 19.92 -13.64 -10.76
N ALA A 256 18.66 -14.09 -10.68
CA ALA A 256 17.80 -14.30 -11.83
C ALA A 256 16.76 -13.19 -11.90
N ILE A 257 16.71 -12.47 -13.02
CA ILE A 257 15.79 -11.35 -13.24
C ILE A 257 14.90 -11.67 -14.43
N MET A 258 13.59 -11.47 -14.25
CA MET A 258 12.58 -11.58 -15.30
C MET A 258 11.80 -10.28 -15.39
N CYS A 259 11.81 -9.63 -16.57
CA CYS A 259 11.15 -8.35 -16.81
C CYS A 259 10.06 -8.49 -17.86
N CYS A 260 8.83 -8.06 -17.59
CA CYS A 260 7.87 -7.74 -18.62
C CYS A 260 8.20 -6.38 -19.20
N ILE A 261 8.32 -6.26 -20.52
CA ILE A 261 8.57 -5.00 -21.20
C ILE A 261 7.61 -4.82 -22.35
N HIS A 262 7.10 -3.62 -22.50
CA HIS A 262 6.27 -3.22 -23.62
C HIS A 262 7.14 -2.47 -24.61
N GLN A 263 7.31 -3.01 -25.83
CA GLN A 263 8.05 -2.38 -26.96
C GLN A 263 9.43 -1.81 -26.55
N PRO A 264 10.45 -2.65 -26.25
CA PRO A 264 11.79 -2.16 -25.93
C PRO A 264 12.46 -1.55 -27.17
N THR A 265 13.28 -0.52 -26.97
CA THR A 265 14.21 -0.05 -28.01
C THR A 265 15.22 -1.14 -28.33
N SER A 266 15.89 -1.03 -29.52
CA SER A 266 16.92 -2.01 -29.92
C SER A 266 18.03 -2.14 -28.87
N ASP A 267 18.48 -1.02 -28.29
CA ASP A 267 19.52 -1.00 -27.26
C ASP A 267 19.09 -1.73 -25.97
N ILE A 268 17.81 -1.57 -25.57
CA ILE A 268 17.25 -2.27 -24.42
C ILE A 268 17.08 -3.76 -24.72
N TYR A 269 16.66 -4.12 -25.95
CA TYR A 269 16.50 -5.50 -26.38
C TYR A 269 17.83 -6.29 -26.28
N GLU A 270 18.95 -5.70 -26.68
CA GLU A 270 20.29 -6.32 -26.62
C GLU A 270 20.82 -6.52 -25.18
N LEU A 271 20.25 -5.83 -24.20
CA LEU A 271 20.63 -6.03 -22.81
C LEU A 271 20.14 -7.37 -22.25
N PHE A 272 19.15 -8.01 -22.88
CA PHE A 272 18.60 -9.30 -22.44
C PHE A 272 19.29 -10.49 -23.09
N THR A 273 19.48 -11.56 -22.33
CA THR A 273 20.09 -12.79 -22.80
C THR A 273 19.08 -13.78 -23.36
N HIS A 274 17.86 -13.74 -22.83
CA HIS A 274 16.75 -14.60 -23.22
C HIS A 274 15.48 -13.78 -23.36
N ILE A 275 14.60 -14.22 -24.23
CA ILE A 275 13.28 -13.63 -24.45
C ILE A 275 12.18 -14.70 -24.39
N ILE A 276 11.03 -14.29 -23.92
CA ILE A 276 9.77 -15.04 -23.95
C ILE A 276 8.78 -14.18 -24.73
N LEU A 277 8.35 -14.62 -25.87
CA LEU A 277 7.35 -13.93 -26.68
C LEU A 277 5.98 -14.54 -26.38
N MET A 278 5.04 -13.69 -26.00
CA MET A 278 3.68 -14.08 -25.63
C MET A 278 2.63 -13.48 -26.54
N ASP A 279 1.60 -14.28 -26.77
CA ASP A 279 0.42 -13.87 -27.49
C ASP A 279 -0.84 -14.59 -27.00
N ALA A 280 -1.92 -13.84 -26.77
CA ALA A 280 -3.21 -14.36 -26.30
C ALA A 280 -3.09 -15.40 -25.15
N GLY A 281 -2.26 -15.11 -24.16
CA GLY A 281 -2.04 -15.98 -23.01
C GLY A 281 -1.16 -17.20 -23.27
N ARG A 282 -0.48 -17.28 -24.41
CA ARG A 282 0.40 -18.41 -24.77
C ARG A 282 1.81 -17.96 -25.07
N VAL A 283 2.79 -18.81 -24.80
CA VAL A 283 4.18 -18.59 -25.20
C VAL A 283 4.33 -19.02 -26.66
N VAL A 284 4.81 -18.10 -27.50
CA VAL A 284 5.07 -18.33 -28.93
C VAL A 284 6.54 -18.71 -29.16
N TYR A 285 7.45 -18.07 -28.46
CA TYR A 285 8.88 -18.35 -28.51
C TYR A 285 9.48 -18.19 -27.12
N GLN A 286 10.42 -19.03 -26.81
CA GLN A 286 11.22 -18.95 -25.62
C GLN A 286 12.63 -19.47 -25.92
N GLY A 287 13.63 -18.64 -25.69
CA GLY A 287 15.01 -19.00 -25.98
C GLY A 287 15.96 -17.82 -25.86
N ARG A 288 17.18 -18.02 -26.36
CA ARG A 288 18.17 -16.92 -26.39
C ARG A 288 17.75 -15.85 -27.36
N THR A 289 18.09 -14.60 -27.04
CA THR A 289 17.79 -13.43 -27.89
C THR A 289 18.42 -13.56 -29.29
N GLU A 290 19.62 -14.15 -29.39
CA GLU A 290 20.35 -14.39 -30.63
C GLU A 290 19.67 -15.44 -31.51
N GLU A 291 19.09 -16.51 -30.91
CA GLU A 291 18.47 -17.62 -31.61
C GLU A 291 17.04 -17.27 -32.14
N ALA A 292 16.44 -16.18 -31.66
CA ALA A 292 15.12 -15.74 -32.08
C ALA A 292 15.09 -15.42 -33.59
N LYS A 293 16.12 -14.79 -34.10
CA LYS A 293 16.25 -14.48 -35.54
C LYS A 293 16.17 -15.73 -36.40
N ASP A 294 16.92 -16.77 -36.04
CA ASP A 294 16.94 -18.04 -36.78
C ASP A 294 15.59 -18.76 -36.70
N PHE A 295 14.92 -18.70 -35.55
CA PHE A 295 13.59 -19.23 -35.36
C PHE A 295 12.58 -18.61 -36.33
N PHE A 296 12.48 -17.29 -36.41
CA PHE A 296 11.56 -16.60 -37.33
C PHE A 296 11.96 -16.78 -38.80
N THR A 297 13.26 -16.81 -39.10
CA THR A 297 13.74 -17.12 -40.47
C THR A 297 13.33 -18.51 -40.93
N ARG A 298 13.40 -19.52 -40.08
CA ARG A 298 12.89 -20.89 -40.42
C ARG A 298 11.41 -20.94 -40.62
N LEU A 299 10.63 -20.01 -40.03
CA LEU A 299 9.19 -19.87 -40.28
C LEU A 299 8.87 -19.08 -41.55
N GLY A 300 9.88 -18.57 -42.27
CA GLY A 300 9.74 -17.78 -43.49
C GLY A 300 9.69 -16.27 -43.29
N TYR A 301 9.90 -15.78 -42.06
CA TYR A 301 9.89 -14.35 -41.73
C TYR A 301 11.33 -13.82 -41.60
N ILE A 302 11.75 -13.04 -42.58
CA ILE A 302 13.10 -12.47 -42.63
C ILE A 302 13.10 -11.09 -41.97
N LEU A 303 13.95 -10.88 -40.96
CA LEU A 303 14.10 -9.59 -40.29
C LEU A 303 14.73 -8.55 -41.26
N PRO A 304 14.04 -7.44 -41.58
CA PRO A 304 14.61 -6.38 -42.43
C PRO A 304 15.82 -5.72 -41.78
N GLN A 305 16.71 -5.23 -42.61
CA GLN A 305 17.86 -4.42 -42.15
C GLN A 305 17.33 -3.13 -41.50
N ASN A 306 17.94 -2.70 -40.39
CA ASN A 306 17.58 -1.48 -39.62
C ASN A 306 16.17 -1.51 -38.96
N CYS A 307 15.56 -2.67 -38.77
CA CYS A 307 14.31 -2.82 -38.05
C CYS A 307 14.59 -3.28 -36.59
N ASN A 308 13.84 -2.73 -35.64
CA ASN A 308 13.90 -3.20 -34.25
C ASN A 308 13.41 -4.67 -34.18
N PRO A 309 14.26 -5.61 -33.72
CA PRO A 309 13.89 -7.02 -33.68
C PRO A 309 12.62 -7.29 -32.85
N ALA A 310 12.48 -6.62 -31.70
CA ALA A 310 11.32 -6.80 -30.84
C ALA A 310 10.02 -6.41 -31.52
N ASP A 311 9.99 -5.25 -32.17
CA ASP A 311 8.80 -4.75 -32.87
C ASP A 311 8.45 -5.64 -34.07
N PHE A 312 9.47 -6.12 -34.81
CA PHE A 312 9.27 -7.05 -35.91
C PHE A 312 8.61 -8.35 -35.46
N TYR A 313 9.13 -8.98 -34.38
CA TYR A 313 8.55 -10.22 -33.87
C TYR A 313 7.14 -10.02 -33.35
N LEU A 314 6.88 -8.96 -32.60
CA LEU A 314 5.55 -8.66 -32.06
C LEU A 314 4.54 -8.39 -33.18
N LYS A 315 4.93 -7.64 -34.22
CA LYS A 315 4.11 -7.39 -35.40
C LYS A 315 3.80 -8.68 -36.15
N THR A 316 4.82 -9.52 -36.40
CA THR A 316 4.63 -10.81 -37.08
C THR A 316 3.68 -11.72 -36.34
N ILE A 317 3.74 -11.75 -35.02
CA ILE A 317 2.83 -12.54 -34.16
C ILE A 317 1.41 -11.98 -34.22
N SER A 318 1.25 -10.65 -34.14
CA SER A 318 -0.06 -9.98 -34.20
C SER A 318 -0.74 -10.12 -35.57
N ASP A 319 0.01 -9.94 -36.65
CA ASP A 319 -0.51 -10.03 -38.01
C ASP A 319 -0.96 -11.46 -38.36
N SER A 320 -0.38 -12.48 -37.74
CA SER A 320 -0.80 -13.88 -37.88
C SER A 320 -2.21 -14.18 -37.33
N HIS A 321 -2.74 -13.32 -36.44
CA HIS A 321 -4.12 -13.42 -35.95
C HIS A 321 -5.15 -12.86 -36.88
N THR A 322 -4.80 -11.85 -37.67
CA THR A 322 -5.72 -11.24 -38.66
C THR A 322 -5.89 -12.11 -39.88
N ASN A 323 -4.88 -12.88 -40.26
CA ASN A 323 -4.92 -13.86 -41.36
C ASN A 323 -5.13 -15.27 -40.81
N ARG A 324 -6.38 -15.72 -40.71
CA ARG A 324 -6.79 -17.03 -40.14
C ARG A 324 -6.04 -18.28 -40.70
N THR A 325 -5.39 -18.18 -41.83
CA THR A 325 -4.63 -19.27 -42.46
C THR A 325 -3.21 -19.40 -41.94
N ASP A 326 -2.51 -18.28 -41.62
CA ASP A 326 -1.09 -18.32 -41.21
C ASP A 326 -0.88 -18.55 -39.73
N GLY A 327 -1.80 -18.09 -38.90
CA GLY A 327 -1.72 -18.26 -37.43
C GLY A 327 -1.76 -19.72 -36.99
N SER A 328 -2.49 -20.57 -37.77
CA SER A 328 -2.51 -22.02 -37.54
C SER A 328 -1.19 -22.72 -37.93
N LEU A 329 -0.45 -22.18 -38.90
CA LEU A 329 0.83 -22.72 -39.34
C LEU A 329 1.97 -22.38 -38.35
N ILE A 330 2.03 -21.17 -37.84
CA ILE A 330 2.98 -20.78 -36.81
C ILE A 330 2.76 -21.63 -35.55
N LYS A 331 1.51 -21.81 -35.14
CA LYS A 331 1.13 -22.62 -34.00
C LYS A 331 1.48 -24.08 -34.16
N ARG A 332 1.18 -24.71 -35.31
CA ARG A 332 1.52 -26.12 -35.57
C ARG A 332 3.03 -26.35 -35.67
N LYS A 333 3.77 -25.45 -36.30
CA LYS A 333 5.24 -25.55 -36.40
C LYS A 333 5.89 -25.30 -35.03
N TYR A 334 5.33 -24.45 -34.19
CA TYR A 334 5.79 -24.20 -32.83
C TYR A 334 5.57 -25.43 -31.94
N ASP A 335 4.37 -25.99 -31.90
CA ASP A 335 4.05 -27.21 -31.14
C ASP A 335 4.91 -28.40 -31.59
N TYR A 336 5.25 -28.51 -32.88
CA TYR A 336 6.13 -29.54 -33.42
C TYR A 336 7.60 -29.33 -33.05
N GLN A 337 8.12 -28.10 -33.06
CA GLN A 337 9.49 -27.80 -32.69
C GLN A 337 9.74 -27.90 -31.17
N ILE A 338 8.78 -27.55 -30.33
CA ILE A 338 8.88 -27.78 -28.89
C ILE A 338 9.02 -29.28 -28.60
N SER A 339 8.19 -30.11 -29.22
CA SER A 339 8.29 -31.56 -29.03
C SER A 339 9.60 -32.17 -29.53
N GLY A 340 10.26 -31.54 -30.52
CA GLY A 340 11.54 -32.01 -31.10
C GLY A 340 12.80 -31.47 -30.40
N LEU A 341 12.78 -30.24 -29.90
CA LEU A 341 13.93 -29.60 -29.24
C LEU A 341 14.13 -30.05 -27.79
N TYR A 342 13.08 -30.48 -27.11
CA TYR A 342 13.11 -30.87 -25.69
C TYR A 342 13.07 -32.37 -25.43
N GLY A 343 13.15 -33.23 -26.47
CA GLY A 343 13.36 -34.65 -26.33
C GLY A 343 14.75 -35.07 -25.79
N GLY A 344 15.67 -34.13 -25.68
CA GLY A 344 16.94 -34.31 -24.99
C GLY A 344 16.74 -34.14 -23.48
N SER A 345 16.70 -35.28 -22.77
CA SER A 345 16.79 -35.31 -21.32
C SER A 345 18.10 -34.64 -20.89
N TRP A 346 18.06 -33.35 -20.59
CA TRP A 346 19.14 -32.69 -19.88
C TRP A 346 19.17 -33.31 -18.48
N LEU A 347 20.06 -34.29 -18.27
CA LEU A 347 20.41 -34.84 -16.95
C LEU A 347 20.99 -33.69 -16.12
N LEU A 348 20.09 -32.92 -15.50
CA LEU A 348 20.45 -31.90 -14.52
C LEU A 348 21.06 -32.63 -13.31
N PRO A 349 22.23 -32.23 -12.82
CA PRO A 349 22.77 -32.78 -11.60
C PRO A 349 21.73 -32.61 -10.50
N LYS A 350 21.40 -33.71 -9.79
CA LYS A 350 20.57 -33.70 -8.59
C LYS A 350 21.24 -32.83 -7.52
N TYR A 351 21.05 -31.54 -7.57
CA TYR A 351 21.56 -30.64 -6.54
C TYR A 351 20.51 -30.47 -5.46
N TYR A 352 20.88 -30.75 -4.23
CA TYR A 352 20.03 -30.53 -3.07
C TYR A 352 19.90 -29.01 -2.80
N ALA A 353 18.73 -28.45 -3.02
CA ALA A 353 18.39 -27.06 -2.68
C ALA A 353 18.34 -26.80 -1.16
N GLY A 354 18.52 -27.81 -0.33
CA GLY A 354 18.29 -27.79 1.11
C GLY A 354 19.02 -26.66 1.84
N ASP A 355 20.31 -26.50 1.56
CA ASP A 355 21.14 -25.54 2.31
C ASP A 355 20.88 -24.08 1.94
N TYR A 356 20.57 -23.78 0.67
CA TYR A 356 20.31 -22.43 0.24
C TYR A 356 18.96 -21.92 0.72
N LEU A 357 17.94 -22.76 0.67
CA LEU A 357 16.59 -22.43 1.14
C LEU A 357 16.51 -22.36 2.67
N SER A 358 17.41 -23.02 3.41
CA SER A 358 17.46 -22.96 4.87
C SER A 358 17.68 -21.54 5.39
N LYS A 359 18.50 -20.74 4.69
CA LYS A 359 18.74 -19.32 5.01
C LYS A 359 17.46 -18.49 4.99
N TYR A 360 16.53 -18.77 4.08
CA TYR A 360 15.28 -18.05 3.94
C TYR A 360 14.14 -18.66 4.79
N LYS A 361 14.23 -19.94 5.16
CA LYS A 361 13.28 -20.58 6.11
C LYS A 361 13.33 -19.94 7.49
N ASN A 362 14.51 -19.56 7.96
CA ASN A 362 14.74 -19.03 9.31
C ASN A 362 14.66 -17.49 9.37
N PHE A 363 14.01 -16.85 8.39
CA PHE A 363 13.83 -15.41 8.40
C PHE A 363 12.79 -15.01 9.46
N GLU A 364 13.24 -14.36 10.54
CA GLU A 364 12.38 -13.85 11.59
C GLU A 364 11.95 -12.41 11.28
N ASN A 365 10.67 -12.22 11.08
CA ASN A 365 10.05 -10.89 10.96
C ASN A 365 10.08 -10.14 12.29
N ILE A 366 9.95 -8.81 12.23
CA ILE A 366 9.77 -7.95 13.39
C ILE A 366 8.54 -8.39 14.19
N ARG A 367 8.65 -8.37 15.54
CA ARG A 367 7.53 -8.65 16.45
C ARG A 367 6.38 -7.67 16.23
N TRP A 368 5.16 -8.16 16.37
CA TRP A 368 3.94 -7.39 16.14
C TRP A 368 3.87 -6.02 16.83
N PRO A 369 4.20 -5.84 18.14
CA PRO A 369 4.14 -4.52 18.76
C PRO A 369 5.12 -3.50 18.14
N PHE A 370 6.30 -3.96 17.69
CA PHE A 370 7.25 -3.09 17.00
C PHE A 370 6.75 -2.69 15.60
N GLN A 371 5.99 -3.57 14.92
CA GLN A 371 5.32 -3.19 13.67
C GLN A 371 4.35 -2.05 13.92
N VAL A 372 3.51 -2.14 14.96
CA VAL A 372 2.56 -1.08 15.36
C VAL A 372 3.30 0.24 15.63
N CYS A 373 4.36 0.22 16.45
CA CYS A 373 5.13 1.41 16.79
C CYS A 373 5.77 2.08 15.56
N LEU A 374 6.32 1.29 14.62
CA LEU A 374 6.93 1.82 13.41
C LEU A 374 5.89 2.42 12.46
N LEU A 375 4.75 1.74 12.30
CA LEU A 375 3.64 2.22 11.48
C LEU A 375 3.00 3.47 12.06
N LEU A 376 2.79 3.51 13.37
CA LEU A 376 2.32 4.70 14.08
C LEU A 376 3.28 5.89 13.88
N LYS A 377 4.59 5.65 14.03
CA LYS A 377 5.59 6.68 13.74
C LYS A 377 5.52 7.18 12.31
N ARG A 378 5.29 6.29 11.32
CA ARG A 378 5.11 6.68 9.91
C ARG A 378 3.92 7.62 9.76
N LEU A 379 2.74 7.22 10.26
CA LEU A 379 1.50 7.99 10.17
C LEU A 379 1.65 9.37 10.82
N ILE A 380 2.17 9.44 12.04
CA ILE A 380 2.41 10.72 12.73
C ILE A 380 3.41 11.60 11.94
N THR A 381 4.47 11.00 11.39
CA THR A 381 5.45 11.78 10.60
C THR A 381 4.83 12.31 9.31
N GLU A 382 3.96 11.54 8.69
CA GLU A 382 3.23 11.92 7.47
C GLU A 382 2.28 13.10 7.75
N ASP A 383 1.48 13.00 8.80
CA ASP A 383 0.57 14.07 9.25
C ASP A 383 1.33 15.35 9.61
N LEU A 384 2.43 15.24 10.36
CA LEU A 384 3.26 16.37 10.74
C LEU A 384 3.96 17.05 9.55
N ARG A 385 4.23 16.32 8.47
CA ARG A 385 4.83 16.88 7.25
C ARG A 385 3.83 17.46 6.28
N ASN A 386 2.59 17.01 6.36
CA ASN A 386 1.47 17.50 5.58
C ASN A 386 0.46 18.25 6.45
N MET A 387 0.94 19.13 7.31
CA MET A 387 0.09 19.85 8.28
C MET A 387 -0.86 20.87 7.64
N GLN A 388 -0.56 21.37 6.44
CA GLN A 388 -1.34 22.45 5.82
C GLN A 388 -2.84 22.14 5.70
N PRO A 389 -3.30 21.01 5.13
CA PRO A 389 -4.73 20.67 5.11
C PRO A 389 -5.32 20.49 6.51
N GLY A 390 -4.56 19.90 7.43
CA GLY A 390 -4.97 19.68 8.82
C GLY A 390 -5.17 21.00 9.59
N LEU A 391 -4.30 22.00 9.38
CA LEU A 391 -4.41 23.33 10.00
C LEU A 391 -5.59 24.13 9.42
N ILE A 392 -5.81 24.04 8.10
CA ILE A 392 -6.97 24.67 7.46
C ILE A 392 -8.26 24.06 8.02
N GLY A 393 -8.35 22.74 8.09
CA GLY A 393 -9.50 22.04 8.67
C GLY A 393 -9.72 22.38 10.14
N LEU A 394 -8.64 22.48 10.95
CA LEU A 394 -8.75 22.94 12.33
C LEU A 394 -9.23 24.40 12.41
N GLY A 395 -8.72 25.28 11.55
CA GLY A 395 -9.15 26.67 11.50
C GLY A 395 -10.64 26.81 11.19
N LEU A 396 -11.15 26.09 10.19
CA LEU A 396 -12.58 26.08 9.86
C LEU A 396 -13.41 25.53 11.04
N PHE A 397 -12.95 24.47 11.69
CA PHE A 397 -13.61 23.90 12.86
C PHE A 397 -13.64 24.87 14.05
N MET A 398 -12.61 25.70 14.22
CA MET A 398 -12.63 26.79 15.22
C MET A 398 -13.58 27.92 14.83
N VAL A 399 -13.73 28.25 13.56
CA VAL A 399 -14.71 29.24 13.08
C VAL A 399 -16.13 28.77 13.41
N THR A 400 -16.46 27.48 13.19
CA THR A 400 -17.80 26.95 13.59
C THR A 400 -17.99 27.01 15.10
N SER A 401 -16.96 26.72 15.90
CA SER A 401 -17.00 26.85 17.37
C SER A 401 -17.34 28.28 17.81
N VAL A 402 -16.65 29.27 17.27
CA VAL A 402 -16.90 30.70 17.59
C VAL A 402 -18.30 31.13 17.12
N THR A 403 -18.72 30.67 15.93
CA THR A 403 -20.06 30.99 15.40
C THR A 403 -21.17 30.45 16.33
N LEU A 404 -21.04 29.16 16.77
CA LEU A 404 -21.97 28.61 17.75
C LEU A 404 -21.95 29.38 19.08
N ALA A 405 -20.75 29.73 19.57
CA ALA A 405 -20.61 30.52 20.80
C ALA A 405 -21.30 31.86 20.73
N ILE A 406 -21.22 32.58 19.61
CA ILE A 406 -21.89 33.87 19.39
C ILE A 406 -23.41 33.69 19.26
N MET A 407 -23.86 32.73 18.44
CA MET A 407 -25.29 32.50 18.19
C MET A 407 -26.04 32.13 19.47
N TYR A 408 -25.42 31.32 20.33
CA TYR A 408 -26.03 30.81 21.55
C TYR A 408 -25.59 31.55 22.82
N SER A 409 -24.97 32.72 22.71
CA SER A 409 -24.50 33.51 23.87
C SER A 409 -25.62 33.91 24.83
N GLY A 410 -26.87 34.02 24.37
CA GLY A 410 -28.07 34.31 25.19
C GLY A 410 -28.53 33.16 26.10
N THR A 411 -28.04 31.96 25.90
CA THR A 411 -28.44 30.74 26.67
C THR A 411 -27.80 30.68 28.07
N ALA A 412 -26.88 31.55 28.39
CA ALA A 412 -26.28 31.68 29.71
C ALA A 412 -27.33 31.91 30.83
N ASN A 413 -28.41 32.64 30.51
CA ASN A 413 -29.50 32.91 31.43
C ASN A 413 -30.53 31.78 31.36
N LEU A 414 -30.79 31.08 32.48
CA LEU A 414 -31.78 30.00 32.57
C LEU A 414 -33.19 30.57 32.66
N THR A 415 -33.76 30.91 31.51
CA THR A 415 -35.15 31.35 31.38
C THR A 415 -35.94 30.29 30.59
N GLN A 416 -37.28 30.30 30.68
CA GLN A 416 -38.13 29.39 29.90
C GLN A 416 -37.86 29.50 28.38
N THR A 417 -37.58 30.70 27.87
CA THR A 417 -37.25 30.93 26.46
C THR A 417 -35.89 30.34 26.06
N SER A 418 -34.94 30.28 26.97
CA SER A 418 -33.60 29.76 26.67
C SER A 418 -33.49 28.23 26.70
N ILE A 419 -34.53 27.50 27.17
CA ILE A 419 -34.55 26.04 27.21
C ILE A 419 -34.40 25.44 25.82
N GLN A 420 -35.20 25.93 24.86
CA GLN A 420 -35.17 25.48 23.48
C GLN A 420 -33.79 25.74 22.85
N ASP A 421 -33.25 26.93 23.07
CA ASP A 421 -31.94 27.34 22.53
C ASP A 421 -30.80 26.46 23.14
N THR A 422 -30.86 26.18 24.43
CA THR A 422 -29.90 25.31 25.12
C THR A 422 -29.95 23.91 24.58
N ASN A 423 -31.14 23.34 24.40
CA ASN A 423 -31.30 22.00 23.81
C ASN A 423 -30.79 21.97 22.36
N GLY A 424 -31.04 23.03 21.60
CA GLY A 424 -30.51 23.24 20.26
C GLY A 424 -28.97 23.29 20.22
N LEU A 425 -28.35 24.02 21.17
CA LEU A 425 -26.89 24.08 21.27
C LEU A 425 -26.29 22.70 21.56
N VAL A 426 -26.80 21.98 22.56
CA VAL A 426 -26.31 20.63 22.92
C VAL A 426 -26.38 19.70 21.72
N PHE A 427 -27.49 19.73 20.99
CA PHE A 427 -27.65 18.95 19.77
C PHE A 427 -26.66 19.34 18.67
N MET A 428 -26.43 20.64 18.45
CA MET A 428 -25.47 21.13 17.46
C MET A 428 -24.03 20.75 17.83
N LEU A 429 -23.67 20.77 19.11
CA LEU A 429 -22.34 20.31 19.58
C LEU A 429 -22.10 18.85 19.22
N SER A 430 -23.09 17.98 19.50
CA SER A 430 -22.99 16.56 19.16
C SER A 430 -22.86 16.36 17.64
N ASN A 431 -23.69 17.03 16.85
CA ASN A 431 -23.69 16.92 15.40
C ASN A 431 -22.38 17.35 14.77
N GLU A 432 -21.86 18.53 15.16
CA GLU A 432 -20.64 19.09 14.60
C GLU A 432 -19.44 18.16 14.85
N ILE A 433 -19.34 17.59 16.05
CA ILE A 433 -18.31 16.62 16.39
C ILE A 433 -18.45 15.36 15.52
N VAL A 434 -19.64 14.77 15.46
CA VAL A 434 -19.84 13.52 14.74
C VAL A 434 -19.54 13.69 13.25
N PHE A 435 -20.07 14.70 12.62
CA PHE A 435 -19.86 14.95 11.18
C PHE A 435 -18.39 15.28 10.87
N THR A 436 -17.76 16.17 11.63
CA THR A 436 -16.37 16.55 11.38
C THR A 436 -15.42 15.36 11.44
N PHE A 437 -15.59 14.48 12.42
CA PHE A 437 -14.70 13.34 12.58
C PHE A 437 -15.03 12.17 11.64
N SER A 438 -16.30 11.89 11.37
CA SER A 438 -16.69 10.82 10.43
C SER A 438 -16.28 11.15 8.99
N TYR A 439 -16.62 12.34 8.50
CA TYR A 439 -16.26 12.77 7.14
C TYR A 439 -14.76 13.00 6.96
N GLY A 440 -14.09 13.53 8.00
CA GLY A 440 -12.63 13.70 7.97
C GLY A 440 -11.89 12.39 7.71
N VAL A 441 -12.34 11.30 8.35
CA VAL A 441 -11.78 9.96 8.12
C VAL A 441 -12.25 9.39 6.79
N ALA A 442 -13.53 9.52 6.45
CA ALA A 442 -14.09 9.00 5.20
C ALA A 442 -13.44 9.60 3.94
N TYR A 443 -12.92 10.81 4.05
CA TYR A 443 -12.18 11.49 2.98
C TYR A 443 -10.71 11.02 2.88
N VAL A 444 -10.00 10.86 4.00
CA VAL A 444 -8.55 10.61 4.01
C VAL A 444 -8.22 9.12 3.88
N PHE A 445 -8.93 8.25 4.57
CA PHE A 445 -8.55 6.84 4.69
C PHE A 445 -8.56 6.05 3.37
N PRO A 446 -9.49 6.26 2.40
CA PRO A 446 -9.49 5.53 1.13
C PRO A 446 -8.20 5.72 0.33
N SER A 447 -7.57 6.90 0.38
CA SER A 447 -6.31 7.20 -0.32
C SER A 447 -5.12 6.38 0.22
N ALA A 448 -5.17 5.95 1.48
CA ALA A 448 -4.14 5.12 2.10
C ALA A 448 -4.30 3.61 1.82
N LEU A 449 -5.50 3.15 1.40
CA LEU A 449 -5.78 1.73 1.16
C LEU A 449 -4.88 1.09 0.08
N PRO A 450 -4.56 1.72 -1.07
CA PRO A 450 -3.68 1.14 -2.09
C PRO A 450 -2.27 0.86 -1.57
N ILE A 451 -1.69 1.79 -0.77
CA ILE A 451 -0.35 1.62 -0.16
C ILE A 451 -0.38 0.44 0.81
N MET A 452 -1.33 0.43 1.74
CA MET A 452 -1.51 -0.64 2.73
C MET A 452 -1.68 -2.01 2.04
N ARG A 453 -2.49 -2.07 1.00
CA ARG A 453 -2.79 -3.30 0.26
C ARG A 453 -1.54 -3.88 -0.40
N ARG A 454 -0.72 -3.04 -1.05
CA ARG A 454 0.55 -3.45 -1.64
C ARG A 454 1.48 -4.02 -0.56
N GLU A 455 1.72 -3.26 0.50
CA GLU A 455 2.67 -3.63 1.55
C GLU A 455 2.23 -4.89 2.32
N VAL A 456 0.93 -5.06 2.59
CA VAL A 456 0.38 -6.28 3.20
C VAL A 456 0.42 -7.46 2.23
N GLY A 457 0.14 -7.23 0.94
CA GLY A 457 0.23 -8.25 -0.11
C GLY A 457 1.62 -8.83 -0.28
N GLU A 458 2.66 -8.01 -0.10
CA GLU A 458 4.08 -8.38 -0.08
C GLU A 458 4.54 -8.99 1.26
N ALA A 459 3.62 -9.19 2.20
CA ALA A 459 3.91 -9.68 3.55
C ALA A 459 4.93 -8.83 4.34
N THR A 460 5.00 -7.52 4.06
CA THR A 460 5.91 -6.58 4.73
C THR A 460 5.56 -6.48 6.21
N TYR A 461 4.28 -6.31 6.54
CA TYR A 461 3.75 -6.29 7.90
C TYR A 461 2.34 -6.90 7.96
N SER A 462 1.82 -7.12 9.18
CA SER A 462 0.48 -7.66 9.36
C SER A 462 -0.60 -6.57 9.23
N LEU A 463 -1.72 -6.91 8.60
CA LEU A 463 -2.88 -6.01 8.49
C LEU A 463 -3.36 -5.50 9.85
N SER A 464 -3.35 -6.38 10.88
CA SER A 464 -3.76 -6.00 12.24
C SER A 464 -2.85 -4.94 12.86
N ALA A 465 -1.53 -5.00 12.59
CA ALA A 465 -0.60 -3.99 13.08
C ALA A 465 -0.84 -2.62 12.44
N TYR A 466 -1.10 -2.60 11.12
CA TYR A 466 -1.44 -1.37 10.42
C TYR A 466 -2.74 -0.75 10.92
N TYR A 467 -3.82 -1.56 11.01
CA TYR A 467 -5.12 -1.07 11.44
C TYR A 467 -5.09 -0.48 12.86
N ILE A 468 -4.43 -1.17 13.81
CA ILE A 468 -4.28 -0.66 15.17
C ILE A 468 -3.43 0.63 15.19
N ALA A 469 -2.37 0.72 14.38
CA ALA A 469 -1.59 1.94 14.26
C ALA A 469 -2.43 3.13 13.76
N VAL A 470 -3.34 2.89 12.79
CA VAL A 470 -4.28 3.91 12.29
C VAL A 470 -5.24 4.37 13.40
N VAL A 471 -5.89 3.44 14.11
CA VAL A 471 -6.80 3.77 15.21
C VAL A 471 -6.06 4.57 16.29
N LEU A 472 -4.85 4.13 16.68
CA LEU A 472 -4.04 4.84 17.67
C LEU A 472 -3.58 6.23 17.21
N ALA A 473 -3.41 6.46 15.92
CA ALA A 473 -3.05 7.77 15.38
C ALA A 473 -4.23 8.75 15.48
N TYR A 474 -5.47 8.29 15.26
CA TYR A 474 -6.66 9.14 15.35
C TYR A 474 -7.08 9.50 16.78
N LEU A 475 -6.83 8.63 17.78
CA LEU A 475 -7.28 8.83 19.15
C LEU A 475 -6.85 10.19 19.75
N PRO A 476 -5.55 10.58 19.79
CA PRO A 476 -5.13 11.83 20.40
C PRO A 476 -5.69 13.04 19.65
N VAL A 477 -5.86 12.94 18.32
CA VAL A 477 -6.44 13.99 17.49
C VAL A 477 -7.92 14.18 17.82
N ALA A 478 -8.67 13.09 17.99
CA ALA A 478 -10.07 13.15 18.39
C ALA A 478 -10.25 13.83 19.74
N PHE A 479 -9.48 13.44 20.75
CA PHE A 479 -9.53 14.08 22.07
C PHE A 479 -9.14 15.55 22.03
N PHE A 480 -8.00 15.88 21.43
CA PHE A 480 -7.49 17.25 21.43
C PHE A 480 -8.41 18.22 20.68
N LYS A 481 -8.84 17.86 19.47
CA LYS A 481 -9.70 18.73 18.64
C LYS A 481 -11.08 18.94 19.28
N SER A 482 -11.71 17.89 19.83
CA SER A 482 -13.04 18.00 20.47
C SER A 482 -12.99 18.84 21.75
N PHE A 483 -11.97 18.65 22.59
CA PHE A 483 -11.76 19.49 23.79
C PHE A 483 -11.48 20.94 23.43
N LEU A 484 -10.67 21.19 22.42
CA LEU A 484 -10.36 22.55 21.96
C LEU A 484 -11.61 23.25 21.44
N PHE A 485 -12.40 22.58 20.61
CA PHE A 485 -13.68 23.06 20.09
C PHE A 485 -14.64 23.44 21.23
N PHE A 486 -14.85 22.52 22.16
CA PHE A 486 -15.75 22.73 23.27
C PHE A 486 -15.26 23.79 24.25
N SER A 487 -13.94 23.93 24.45
CA SER A 487 -13.36 24.96 25.32
C SER A 487 -13.74 26.37 24.86
N VAL A 488 -13.79 26.62 23.56
CA VAL A 488 -14.23 27.92 23.02
C VAL A 488 -15.71 28.17 23.31
N VAL A 489 -16.58 27.20 22.97
CA VAL A 489 -18.02 27.34 23.24
C VAL A 489 -18.30 27.51 24.73
N TYR A 490 -17.68 26.69 25.57
CA TYR A 490 -17.86 26.73 27.01
C TYR A 490 -17.38 28.07 27.62
N GLY A 491 -16.22 28.55 27.19
CA GLY A 491 -15.67 29.82 27.68
C GLY A 491 -16.54 31.03 27.39
N PHE A 492 -17.27 31.02 26.27
CA PHE A 492 -18.20 32.14 25.92
C PHE A 492 -19.55 32.01 26.60
N ILE A 493 -20.07 30.77 26.83
CA ILE A 493 -21.47 30.59 27.24
C ILE A 493 -21.61 30.20 28.69
N TYR A 494 -20.76 29.27 29.20
CA TYR A 494 -21.01 28.55 30.46
C TYR A 494 -19.89 28.71 31.49
N PHE A 495 -19.02 29.67 31.35
CA PHE A 495 -17.87 29.85 32.23
C PHE A 495 -18.23 29.85 33.75
N GLU A 496 -19.41 30.35 34.12
CA GLU A 496 -19.88 30.43 35.51
C GLU A 496 -20.41 29.10 36.08
N ARG A 497 -20.67 28.07 35.24
CA ARG A 497 -21.29 26.80 35.67
C ARG A 497 -20.35 25.78 36.28
N GLY A 498 -19.06 26.07 36.34
CA GLY A 498 -18.10 25.27 37.05
C GLY A 498 -17.36 24.22 36.21
N PHE A 499 -16.20 23.83 36.66
CA PHE A 499 -15.26 22.98 35.93
C PHE A 499 -15.71 21.53 35.74
N ILE A 500 -16.59 21.03 36.62
CA ILE A 500 -17.10 19.64 36.53
C ILE A 500 -17.97 19.45 35.27
N LEU A 501 -18.85 20.42 34.98
CA LEU A 501 -19.66 20.40 33.76
C LEU A 501 -18.79 20.44 32.51
N PHE A 502 -17.73 21.26 32.48
CA PHE A 502 -16.77 21.29 31.41
C PHE A 502 -16.12 19.95 31.16
N LEU A 503 -15.67 19.26 32.22
CA LEU A 503 -15.05 17.94 32.09
C LEU A 503 -16.05 16.85 31.63
N SER A 504 -17.27 16.81 32.17
CA SER A 504 -18.27 15.81 31.82
C SER A 504 -18.68 15.94 30.36
N MET A 505 -19.09 17.12 29.90
CA MET A 505 -19.47 17.37 28.51
C MET A 505 -18.29 17.19 27.55
N GLY A 506 -17.09 17.67 27.92
CA GLY A 506 -15.87 17.49 27.14
C GLY A 506 -15.48 16.02 26.97
N LEU A 507 -15.68 15.19 27.99
CA LEU A 507 -15.48 13.75 27.93
C LEU A 507 -16.47 13.10 26.94
N VAL A 508 -17.76 13.41 27.04
CA VAL A 508 -18.79 12.87 26.12
C VAL A 508 -18.48 13.25 24.68
N LEU A 509 -18.17 14.52 24.39
CA LEU A 509 -17.82 14.98 23.05
C LEU A 509 -16.56 14.27 22.50
N SER A 510 -15.56 14.03 23.37
CA SER A 510 -14.37 13.28 22.97
C SER A 510 -14.66 11.81 22.67
N LEU A 511 -15.52 11.16 23.47
CA LEU A 511 -15.96 9.79 23.20
C LEU A 511 -16.80 9.72 21.93
N SER A 512 -17.65 10.72 21.67
CA SER A 512 -18.41 10.84 20.42
C SER A 512 -17.50 11.00 19.21
N ALA A 513 -16.41 11.79 19.32
CA ALA A 513 -15.39 11.90 18.29
C ALA A 513 -14.69 10.57 18.00
N VAL A 514 -14.38 9.78 19.03
CA VAL A 514 -13.79 8.44 18.88
C VAL A 514 -14.79 7.48 18.20
N ALA A 515 -16.06 7.52 18.57
CA ALA A 515 -17.09 6.71 17.91
C ALA A 515 -17.29 7.12 16.44
N ALA A 516 -17.30 8.41 16.15
CA ALA A 516 -17.40 8.97 14.81
C ALA A 516 -16.19 8.60 13.92
N THR A 517 -14.96 8.61 14.48
CA THR A 517 -13.79 8.13 13.73
C THR A 517 -13.90 6.64 13.39
N GLY A 518 -14.39 5.82 14.32
CA GLY A 518 -14.65 4.40 14.07
C GLY A 518 -15.70 4.18 12.97
N TYR A 519 -16.76 4.97 12.98
CA TYR A 519 -17.80 4.96 11.96
C TYR A 519 -17.24 5.40 10.58
N GLY A 520 -16.46 6.47 10.52
CA GLY A 520 -15.78 6.92 9.30
C GLY A 520 -14.85 5.84 8.71
N LEU A 521 -14.08 5.14 9.56
CA LEU A 521 -13.27 3.99 9.14
C LEU A 521 -14.12 2.84 8.60
N PHE A 522 -15.29 2.58 9.21
CA PHE A 522 -16.21 1.55 8.75
C PHE A 522 -16.75 1.86 7.36
N ILE A 523 -17.28 3.05 7.12
CA ILE A 523 -17.78 3.47 5.80
C ILE A 523 -16.65 3.42 4.76
N SER A 524 -15.48 3.97 5.06
CA SER A 524 -14.31 3.96 4.18
C SER A 524 -13.80 2.55 3.86
N SER A 525 -14.07 1.57 4.71
CA SER A 525 -13.68 0.18 4.48
C SER A 525 -14.55 -0.54 3.46
N ILE A 526 -15.77 -0.04 3.22
CA ILE A 526 -16.73 -0.60 2.27
C ILE A 526 -16.47 -0.05 0.86
N PHE A 527 -16.14 1.24 0.75
CA PHE A 527 -15.98 1.95 -0.51
C PHE A 527 -14.50 2.27 -0.80
N GLU A 528 -14.09 2.05 -2.05
CA GLU A 528 -12.69 2.20 -2.46
C GLU A 528 -12.28 3.65 -2.75
N THR A 529 -13.24 4.52 -3.05
CA THR A 529 -12.99 5.91 -3.45
C THR A 529 -13.52 6.89 -2.41
N GLU A 530 -12.82 8.02 -2.25
CA GLU A 530 -13.22 9.11 -1.36
C GLU A 530 -14.64 9.60 -1.64
N LYS A 531 -14.96 9.78 -2.93
CA LYS A 531 -16.26 10.25 -3.38
C LYS A 531 -17.40 9.30 -2.97
N MET A 532 -17.26 8.01 -3.25
CA MET A 532 -18.28 7.02 -2.89
C MET A 532 -18.44 6.89 -1.37
N SER A 533 -17.34 6.96 -0.64
CA SER A 533 -17.35 6.90 0.82
C SER A 533 -18.16 8.04 1.43
N THR A 534 -17.93 9.29 0.98
CA THR A 534 -18.62 10.47 1.50
C THR A 534 -20.08 10.56 1.03
N GLU A 535 -20.37 10.23 -0.23
CA GLU A 535 -21.75 10.24 -0.74
C GLU A 535 -22.64 9.19 -0.07
N CYS A 536 -22.09 8.00 0.20
CA CYS A 536 -22.82 6.93 0.89
C CYS A 536 -22.94 7.17 2.41
N ALA A 537 -22.06 7.95 3.04
CA ALA A 537 -22.18 8.29 4.45
C ALA A 537 -23.44 9.09 4.75
N ALA A 538 -23.78 10.08 3.91
CA ALA A 538 -24.86 11.02 4.15
C ALA A 538 -26.25 10.41 4.47
N PRO A 539 -26.77 9.40 3.74
CA PRO A 539 -28.06 8.78 4.09
C PRO A 539 -27.99 7.99 5.40
N PHE A 540 -26.87 7.36 5.74
CA PHE A 540 -26.70 6.66 7.03
C PHE A 540 -26.62 7.67 8.19
N ASP A 541 -25.92 8.78 7.99
CA ASP A 541 -25.84 9.85 8.98
C ASP A 541 -27.22 10.44 9.28
N LEU A 542 -28.05 10.65 8.26
CA LEU A 542 -29.42 11.12 8.42
C LEU A 542 -30.27 10.13 9.24
N LEU A 543 -30.15 8.82 8.98
CA LEU A 543 -30.84 7.80 9.75
C LEU A 543 -30.37 7.79 11.22
N PHE A 544 -29.08 7.85 11.47
CA PHE A 544 -28.56 7.92 12.84
C PHE A 544 -28.99 9.22 13.55
N LEU A 545 -29.09 10.33 12.84
CA LEU A 545 -29.56 11.61 13.36
C LEU A 545 -31.03 11.53 13.79
N ILE A 546 -31.90 10.96 12.94
CA ILE A 546 -33.32 10.74 13.26
C ILE A 546 -33.46 9.84 14.50
N PHE A 547 -32.67 8.76 14.58
CA PHE A 547 -32.67 7.86 15.73
C PHE A 547 -31.96 8.45 16.97
N GLY A 548 -31.33 9.63 16.83
CA GLY A 548 -30.69 10.36 17.93
C GLY A 548 -31.64 11.02 18.92
N GLY A 549 -32.95 11.01 18.67
CA GLY A 549 -34.00 11.46 19.59
C GLY A 549 -34.28 12.95 19.59
N ALA A 550 -33.53 13.78 18.83
CA ALA A 550 -33.75 15.22 18.81
C ALA A 550 -34.94 15.68 17.92
N TYR A 551 -35.23 14.93 16.86
CA TYR A 551 -36.29 15.26 15.90
C TYR A 551 -37.56 14.41 16.07
N TYR A 552 -37.47 13.26 16.69
CA TYR A 552 -38.53 12.30 16.79
C TYR A 552 -38.52 11.62 18.16
N ASN A 553 -39.68 11.46 18.78
CA ASN A 553 -39.77 10.73 20.05
C ASN A 553 -39.50 9.23 19.81
N VAL A 554 -38.34 8.78 20.24
CA VAL A 554 -37.78 7.46 19.93
C VAL A 554 -38.44 6.33 20.73
N ASP A 555 -39.32 6.64 21.68
CA ASP A 555 -40.06 5.63 22.45
C ASP A 555 -40.98 4.77 21.58
N SER A 556 -41.37 5.24 20.40
CA SER A 556 -42.12 4.48 19.39
C SER A 556 -41.30 3.36 18.71
N LEU A 557 -39.96 3.45 18.71
CA LEU A 557 -39.04 2.47 18.10
C LEU A 557 -37.86 2.19 19.05
N PRO A 558 -38.11 1.56 20.21
CA PRO A 558 -37.18 1.59 21.33
C PRO A 558 -35.85 0.88 21.10
N PHE A 559 -35.74 -0.06 20.15
CA PHE A 559 -34.48 -0.76 19.88
C PHE A 559 -33.60 -0.05 18.86
N LEU A 560 -34.14 0.78 17.95
CA LEU A 560 -33.36 1.46 16.90
C LEU A 560 -32.47 2.57 17.46
N LYS A 561 -32.89 3.22 18.56
CA LYS A 561 -32.11 4.27 19.21
C LYS A 561 -30.72 3.79 19.67
N TYR A 562 -30.62 2.55 20.11
CA TYR A 562 -29.35 1.98 20.60
C TYR A 562 -28.29 1.74 19.49
N PHE A 563 -28.67 1.84 18.22
CA PHE A 563 -27.70 1.80 17.10
C PHE A 563 -27.15 3.17 16.74
N SER A 564 -27.77 4.26 17.22
CA SER A 564 -27.36 5.62 16.91
C SER A 564 -26.30 6.12 17.88
N LEU A 565 -25.16 6.57 17.35
CA LEU A 565 -24.13 7.24 18.14
C LEU A 565 -24.61 8.63 18.62
N PHE A 566 -25.54 9.28 17.87
CA PHE A 566 -26.13 10.56 18.28
C PHE A 566 -27.03 10.40 19.51
N PHE A 567 -27.70 9.26 19.65
CA PHE A 567 -28.56 9.01 20.82
C PHE A 567 -27.75 9.06 22.12
N TYR A 568 -26.68 8.29 22.22
CA TYR A 568 -25.85 8.28 23.44
C TYR A 568 -25.15 9.60 23.67
N SER A 569 -24.68 10.27 22.59
CA SER A 569 -24.03 11.57 22.70
C SER A 569 -25.02 12.65 23.22
N ASN A 570 -26.21 12.74 22.63
CA ASN A 570 -27.22 13.70 23.02
C ASN A 570 -27.76 13.45 24.41
N GLU A 571 -28.10 12.21 24.76
CA GLU A 571 -28.62 11.84 26.09
C GLU A 571 -27.60 12.16 27.19
N ALA A 572 -26.33 11.79 27.02
CA ALA A 572 -25.29 12.09 27.99
C ALA A 572 -25.01 13.59 28.15
N LEU A 573 -25.04 14.36 27.05
CA LEU A 573 -24.86 15.81 27.09
C LEU A 573 -26.05 16.51 27.75
N MET A 574 -27.29 16.13 27.40
CA MET A 574 -28.51 16.65 28.02
C MET A 574 -28.54 16.34 29.51
N TYR A 575 -28.24 15.10 29.89
CA TYR A 575 -28.14 14.70 31.28
C TYR A 575 -27.10 15.53 32.03
N SER A 576 -25.88 15.65 31.51
CA SER A 576 -24.82 16.42 32.15
C SER A 576 -25.17 17.88 32.33
N PHE A 577 -25.95 18.46 31.43
CA PHE A 577 -26.30 19.87 31.49
C PHE A 577 -27.47 20.15 32.44
N TRP A 578 -28.56 19.33 32.38
CA TRP A 578 -29.81 19.65 33.07
C TRP A 578 -29.94 19.03 34.46
N ILE A 579 -29.22 17.96 34.79
CA ILE A 579 -29.42 17.23 36.06
C ILE A 579 -29.22 18.09 37.32
N ASP A 580 -28.29 19.04 37.29
CA ASP A 580 -27.94 19.90 38.42
C ASP A 580 -28.65 21.26 38.36
N VAL A 581 -29.73 21.40 37.55
CA VAL A 581 -30.46 22.65 37.44
C VAL A 581 -31.72 22.57 38.29
N ASP A 582 -31.66 23.22 39.48
CA ASP A 582 -32.76 23.19 40.46
C ASP A 582 -33.86 24.20 40.23
N ASN A 583 -33.54 25.39 39.69
CA ASN A 583 -34.46 26.50 39.53
C ASN A 583 -34.39 27.15 38.16
N ILE A 584 -35.51 27.21 37.46
CA ILE A 584 -35.68 27.88 36.19
C ILE A 584 -36.73 28.99 36.40
N VAL A 585 -36.40 30.24 36.03
CA VAL A 585 -37.30 31.38 36.25
C VAL A 585 -38.49 31.27 35.33
N CYS A 586 -39.71 31.19 35.93
CA CYS A 586 -40.98 31.23 35.24
C CYS A 586 -41.45 32.70 35.07
N SER A 587 -41.78 33.12 33.85
CA SER A 587 -42.44 34.38 33.58
C SER A 587 -43.95 34.25 33.67
N GLU A 588 -44.62 35.13 34.35
CA GLU A 588 -46.09 35.07 34.60
C GLU A 588 -46.95 35.14 33.32
N ASN A 589 -46.36 35.38 32.15
CA ASN A 589 -47.07 35.66 30.88
C ASN A 589 -46.89 34.57 29.79
N VAL A 590 -46.57 33.33 30.16
CA VAL A 590 -46.34 32.27 29.14
C VAL A 590 -47.49 31.26 29.13
N GLU A 591 -48.13 31.07 27.98
CA GLU A 591 -49.22 30.12 27.72
C GLU A 591 -48.79 28.64 27.68
N HIS A 592 -47.51 28.34 27.93
CA HIS A 592 -46.92 26.99 27.90
C HIS A 592 -46.60 26.47 29.30
N PRO A 593 -46.55 25.15 29.49
CA PRO A 593 -46.23 24.53 30.78
C PRO A 593 -44.82 25.01 31.22
N CYS A 594 -44.77 25.63 32.41
CA CYS A 594 -43.51 26.15 32.98
C CYS A 594 -42.73 25.00 33.64
N PHE A 595 -41.52 24.76 33.14
CA PHE A 595 -40.59 23.82 33.76
C PHE A 595 -39.90 24.45 34.95
N LYS A 596 -39.93 23.82 36.10
CA LYS A 596 -39.37 24.37 37.34
C LYS A 596 -37.92 23.95 37.55
N ASN A 597 -37.55 22.78 37.06
CA ASN A 597 -36.21 22.23 37.20
C ASN A 597 -35.76 21.48 35.95
N GLY A 598 -34.48 21.15 35.86
CA GLY A 598 -33.90 20.42 34.73
C GLY A 598 -34.40 18.97 34.63
N TYR A 599 -34.82 18.36 35.76
CA TYR A 599 -35.39 17.03 35.77
C TYR A 599 -36.69 16.93 34.95
N GLU A 600 -37.57 17.94 35.04
CA GLU A 600 -38.78 18.04 34.23
C GLU A 600 -38.50 18.18 32.74
N ILE A 601 -37.44 18.88 32.36
CA ILE A 601 -37.00 19.01 30.99
C ILE A 601 -36.51 17.67 30.43
N LEU A 602 -35.71 16.94 31.19
CA LEU A 602 -35.22 15.62 30.79
C LEU A 602 -36.37 14.65 30.59
N GLN A 603 -37.35 14.63 31.52
CA GLN A 603 -38.56 13.79 31.40
C GLN A 603 -39.41 14.16 30.17
N HIS A 604 -39.59 15.46 29.91
CA HIS A 604 -40.34 15.92 28.75
C HIS A 604 -39.65 15.51 27.43
N GLY A 605 -38.31 15.51 27.40
CA GLY A 605 -37.52 15.05 26.29
C GLY A 605 -37.40 13.52 26.16
N SER A 606 -38.07 12.75 27.03
CA SER A 606 -37.98 11.26 27.09
C SER A 606 -36.55 10.76 27.34
N TYR A 607 -35.68 11.58 27.95
CA TYR A 607 -34.33 11.17 28.37
C TYR A 607 -34.38 10.49 29.74
N ARG A 608 -33.41 9.57 29.93
CA ARG A 608 -33.30 8.87 31.23
C ARG A 608 -32.78 9.83 32.31
N THR A 609 -33.31 9.69 33.50
CA THR A 609 -32.97 10.53 34.65
C THR A 609 -32.26 9.75 35.77
N ASP A 610 -31.90 8.50 35.53
CA ASP A 610 -31.20 7.66 36.47
C ASP A 610 -29.80 8.13 36.75
N PRO A 611 -29.25 7.97 37.98
CA PRO A 611 -27.88 8.42 38.31
C PRO A 611 -26.79 7.70 37.49
N TYR A 612 -27.09 6.58 36.85
CA TYR A 612 -26.15 5.81 36.03
C TYR A 612 -26.22 6.15 34.54
N THR A 613 -27.14 7.02 34.09
CA THR A 613 -27.37 7.36 32.69
C THR A 613 -26.10 7.86 32.01
N PHE A 614 -25.38 8.80 32.62
CA PHE A 614 -24.12 9.31 32.09
C PHE A 614 -23.09 8.23 31.76
N TRP A 615 -22.86 7.32 32.71
CA TRP A 615 -21.89 6.24 32.52
C TRP A 615 -22.37 5.18 31.53
N PHE A 616 -23.69 4.91 31.53
CA PHE A 616 -24.27 4.01 30.55
C PHE A 616 -24.06 4.50 29.11
N ASP A 617 -24.25 5.79 28.85
CA ASP A 617 -24.08 6.39 27.54
C ASP A 617 -22.60 6.48 27.14
N CYS A 618 -21.73 6.82 28.05
CA CYS A 618 -20.27 6.78 27.82
C CYS A 618 -19.81 5.37 27.42
N ILE A 619 -20.29 4.34 28.12
CA ILE A 619 -19.98 2.94 27.78
C ILE A 619 -20.64 2.56 26.45
N GLY A 620 -21.86 3.01 26.18
CA GLY A 620 -22.55 2.85 24.89
C GLY A 620 -21.73 3.39 23.71
N LEU A 621 -21.19 4.60 23.84
CA LEU A 621 -20.29 5.21 22.83
C LEU A 621 -19.04 4.37 22.60
N LEU A 622 -18.41 3.85 23.66
CA LEU A 622 -17.25 2.97 23.54
C LEU A 622 -17.57 1.65 22.86
N ILE A 623 -18.74 1.06 23.18
CA ILE A 623 -19.19 -0.19 22.54
C ILE A 623 -19.44 0.06 21.04
N ILE A 624 -20.14 1.14 20.67
CA ILE A 624 -20.38 1.50 19.27
C ILE A 624 -19.05 1.75 18.54
N ALA A 625 -18.12 2.49 19.17
CA ALA A 625 -16.78 2.70 18.62
C ALA A 625 -16.07 1.37 18.36
N ALA A 626 -16.11 0.44 19.30
CA ALA A 626 -15.51 -0.89 19.14
C ALA A 626 -16.19 -1.71 18.03
N LEU A 627 -17.52 -1.70 17.95
CA LEU A 627 -18.27 -2.40 16.91
C LEU A 627 -17.95 -1.88 15.51
N PHE A 628 -17.92 -0.57 15.31
CA PHE A 628 -17.53 0.02 14.02
C PHE A 628 -16.09 -0.33 13.66
N ASN A 629 -15.14 -0.23 14.60
CA ASN A 629 -13.74 -0.56 14.35
C ASN A 629 -13.55 -2.06 14.03
N ILE A 630 -14.22 -2.95 14.73
CA ILE A 630 -14.17 -4.40 14.45
C ILE A 630 -14.76 -4.69 13.06
N SER A 631 -15.90 -4.08 12.74
CA SER A 631 -16.56 -4.23 11.44
C SER A 631 -15.65 -3.71 10.32
N ALA A 632 -15.07 -2.52 10.46
CA ALA A 632 -14.11 -1.95 9.51
C ALA A 632 -12.92 -2.90 9.28
N PHE A 633 -12.32 -3.42 10.35
CA PHE A 633 -11.23 -4.39 10.24
C PHE A 633 -11.65 -5.66 9.49
N CYS A 634 -12.84 -6.19 9.77
CA CYS A 634 -13.38 -7.38 9.09
C CYS A 634 -13.60 -7.12 7.58
N PHE A 635 -14.15 -5.95 7.22
CA PHE A 635 -14.33 -5.57 5.81
C PHE A 635 -12.99 -5.40 5.09
N ILE A 636 -12.03 -4.67 5.66
CA ILE A 636 -10.69 -4.52 5.09
C ILE A 636 -10.01 -5.88 4.93
N ARG A 637 -10.11 -6.76 5.93
CA ARG A 637 -9.55 -8.11 5.87
C ARG A 637 -10.20 -8.94 4.75
N LYS A 638 -11.52 -8.86 4.59
CA LYS A 638 -12.26 -9.54 3.51
C LYS A 638 -11.86 -8.95 2.15
N TYR A 639 -11.75 -7.63 2.07
CA TYR A 639 -11.35 -6.91 0.88
C TYR A 639 -9.92 -7.30 0.43
N VAL A 640 -8.94 -7.24 1.31
CA VAL A 640 -7.56 -7.66 1.03
C VAL A 640 -7.53 -9.11 0.55
N LYS A 641 -8.26 -10.03 1.20
CA LYS A 641 -8.37 -11.42 0.77
C LYS A 641 -9.05 -11.59 -0.59
N ARG A 642 -10.13 -10.84 -0.85
CA ARG A 642 -10.87 -10.90 -2.12
C ARG A 642 -10.03 -10.37 -3.29
N CYS A 643 -9.35 -9.27 -3.09
CA CYS A 643 -8.44 -8.71 -4.09
C CYS A 643 -7.23 -9.62 -4.33
N GLU A 644 -6.75 -10.30 -3.31
CA GLU A 644 -5.75 -11.35 -3.48
C GLU A 644 -6.28 -12.54 -4.31
N ALA A 645 -7.58 -12.82 -4.24
CA ALA A 645 -8.21 -13.94 -4.97
C ALA A 645 -8.57 -13.58 -6.42
N VAL A 646 -8.98 -12.33 -6.68
CA VAL A 646 -9.49 -11.91 -8.01
C VAL A 646 -8.42 -11.25 -8.87
N ASN A 647 -7.43 -10.59 -8.26
CA ASN A 647 -6.52 -9.72 -8.98
C ASN A 647 -5.08 -9.79 -8.45
N GLY A 648 -4.27 -10.66 -9.01
CA GLY A 648 -2.86 -10.34 -9.19
C GLY A 648 -2.67 -9.09 -10.09
N LEU A 649 -3.73 -8.65 -10.75
CA LEU A 649 -3.85 -7.50 -11.66
C LEU A 649 -4.37 -6.21 -11.01
N CYS A 650 -4.83 -6.22 -9.76
CA CYS A 650 -5.40 -5.03 -9.13
C CYS A 650 -4.39 -3.89 -8.86
N THR A 651 -3.10 -4.12 -9.12
CA THR A 651 -2.10 -3.05 -9.16
C THR A 651 -2.08 -2.29 -10.49
N THR A 652 -2.81 -2.75 -11.50
CA THR A 652 -2.75 -2.22 -12.88
C THR A 652 -4.00 -1.49 -13.34
N ILE A 653 -5.08 -1.50 -12.55
CA ILE A 653 -6.31 -0.79 -12.94
C ILE A 653 -6.31 0.56 -12.26
N SER A 654 -6.37 1.63 -13.07
CA SER A 654 -6.51 3.00 -12.60
C SER A 654 -7.78 3.11 -11.72
N PRO A 655 -7.78 3.96 -10.68
CA PRO A 655 -8.96 4.16 -9.81
C PRO A 655 -10.23 4.58 -10.55
N LEU A 656 -10.12 5.00 -11.82
CA LEU A 656 -11.22 5.52 -12.64
C LEU A 656 -12.12 4.45 -13.28
N GLU A 657 -11.67 3.19 -13.38
CA GLU A 657 -12.46 2.14 -14.05
C GLU A 657 -13.32 1.27 -13.11
N PHE A 658 -13.10 1.30 -11.79
CA PHE A 658 -13.86 0.47 -10.84
C PHE A 658 -15.22 1.04 -10.42
N GLY A 659 -15.47 2.32 -10.64
CA GLY A 659 -16.73 2.98 -10.26
C GLY A 659 -17.95 2.58 -11.08
N ALA A 660 -17.78 1.90 -12.24
CA ALA A 660 -18.86 1.62 -13.17
C ALA A 660 -19.53 0.23 -13.02
N TYR A 661 -19.04 -0.64 -12.12
CA TYR A 661 -19.44 -2.06 -12.12
C TYR A 661 -20.35 -2.52 -10.97
N TYR A 662 -20.84 -1.63 -10.11
CA TYR A 662 -21.68 -2.04 -8.97
C TYR A 662 -23.13 -1.55 -8.99
N PHE A 663 -23.58 -0.86 -10.06
CA PHE A 663 -24.98 -0.46 -10.24
C PHE A 663 -25.47 -0.88 -11.63
N TYR A 664 -25.54 -2.17 -11.90
CA TYR A 664 -26.45 -2.79 -12.86
C TYR A 664 -26.67 -4.24 -12.42
#